data_a567df58b54381b29aecb329a15ad916
#
_entry.id   a567df58b54381b29aecb329a15ad916
#
_cell.length_a   1.000
_cell.length_b   1.000
_cell.length_c   1.000
_cell.angle_alpha   90.00
_cell.angle_beta   90.00
_cell.angle_gamma   90.00
#
_symmetry.space_group_name_H-M   'P 1'
#
loop_
_entity.id
_entity.type
_entity.pdbx_description
1 polymer ?
#
loop_
_entity_poly.entity_id
_entity_poly.type
_entity_poly.pdbx_seq_one_letter_code
_entity_poly.pdbx_strand_id
1 'polypeptide(L)'
;MRSRRALALLPTLLAVLAAPVVRGQRPDEAPVVSPKVVDPPARRTLDPSLVAVRLMLGVGDEAVTRWGGSVRVDKGEVVGVEGARFRRGDRIKGADSWEANSLKLRKVASKKATAKKAGAGPSTFGGAITPNGVLVTLRCPDDATLVVETEQGNFAVPLADLADGSIRRYHNGRVAAQRVPPAVALADGPAQEDFPAASAEVDGSTWVAYVVHEPRGPALWEGLTARPKDFAAYIPEGGGDQIKLVRFAKGKVVGEPIDVTPPGRDVWRPSVVATNSKLIVAWTENVDGRWRVLAKAFDARGVSPDRPQVLVEDRAADVVLAAGPDGKVWMAWQSWKEGQADIRLAPLDDPSASIAVGDSPANEWSPALAIGRDGRIHVAFDSYRSGNHDVFLRTVEPDGKLGEPVVVAGSPRFEARPSVAVDARGRAWVAYEERTRDWGKDAENLVDGKGSSLYRESSVRVAVVDGRRVLPAPDPVARAGDPVKVMNSYPRLTVDRDGRPWLAFRHRQEAIWGNNVVMVVGGVWVEYATALEGESWSPPRLLPRSDGLLDNRPALVPTSAGPVLAFYSTDGRLRREVEHTPELNRRYWTHASTPEGVVDFDVEVAALTSPIKAAEPVLDDRKMTDESASPVHPDEAADIARMKDYRIEADGKTYQLLRGEFHRHSEMSMDGGSDGSLEDMWRYALDAAHLDWIGDGDHDNGGGKEYTWWLIQKTTDLYHQPPTFTPMYTYERSVSYPGGHRNVMFTRRGIRTLPRLVDAAGVSDDDTKMLYDYLNALGGICASHTSATGMGTDWRDNDPKVEPIVEIFQGHRQSYEHFGAPRVARRPGESIGGWKPMGMVWNALSMQYRLGFQASSDHISTHISYAVALAEDRSREAIFDAFKKRHCYGATDNIILDVRAGEHMMGDEFTAGGPVRLKVKAIGTGPIKKVDVIKDFLYVYTTEPRTAKVEFEWQDEEKRPAGLSWYYVRVEQEDGELAWGSPIWVHTTAGGGQ
;
A
#
# COMPACT_ATOMS: atom_id res chain seq x y z
N MET A 1 66.30 43.78 -13.71
CA MET A 1 66.98 42.76 -14.53
C MET A 1 66.07 41.56 -14.58
N ARG A 2 65.42 41.36 -15.69
CA ARG A 2 65.34 40.17 -16.57
C ARG A 2 64.86 38.89 -15.84
N SER A 3 63.76 38.16 -16.22
CA SER A 3 63.40 37.81 -17.56
C SER A 3 61.90 37.27 -17.59
N ARG A 4 61.24 37.61 -18.65
CA ARG A 4 59.94 37.00 -19.04
C ARG A 4 60.11 35.54 -19.47
N ARG A 5 59.30 34.62 -19.05
CA ARG A 5 58.99 33.39 -19.78
C ARG A 5 57.47 33.31 -20.03
N ALA A 6 57.17 33.29 -21.30
CA ALA A 6 55.81 33.05 -21.81
C ALA A 6 55.48 31.58 -21.63
N LEU A 7 54.27 31.28 -21.11
CA LEU A 7 53.65 29.96 -21.15
C LEU A 7 52.64 29.96 -22.28
N ALA A 8 52.88 29.10 -23.24
CA ALA A 8 51.98 28.86 -24.36
C ALA A 8 50.76 28.06 -23.85
N LEU A 9 49.56 28.54 -24.13
CA LEU A 9 48.28 27.83 -23.99
C LEU A 9 48.15 26.87 -25.16
N LEU A 10 48.15 25.55 -24.89
CA LEU A 10 47.61 24.55 -25.79
C LEU A 10 46.08 24.42 -25.54
N PRO A 11 45.24 24.41 -26.58
CA PRO A 11 43.85 24.08 -26.42
C PRO A 11 43.65 22.57 -26.38
N THR A 12 43.20 22.06 -25.27
CA THR A 12 42.76 20.66 -25.14
C THR A 12 41.46 20.48 -25.88
N LEU A 13 41.50 19.80 -26.99
CA LEU A 13 40.33 19.34 -27.76
C LEU A 13 39.60 18.33 -26.92
N LEU A 14 38.39 18.69 -26.41
CA LEU A 14 37.43 17.74 -25.88
C LEU A 14 36.81 17.00 -27.10
N ALA A 15 37.26 15.78 -27.35
CA ALA A 15 36.57 14.86 -28.23
C ALA A 15 35.29 14.40 -27.55
N VAL A 16 34.18 15.03 -27.91
CA VAL A 16 32.82 14.49 -27.63
C VAL A 16 32.68 13.27 -28.52
N LEU A 17 32.86 12.08 -27.95
CA LEU A 17 32.43 10.84 -28.57
C LEU A 17 30.89 10.90 -28.74
N ALA A 18 30.50 11.20 -29.95
CA ALA A 18 29.11 11.02 -30.41
C ALA A 18 28.78 9.53 -30.29
N ALA A 19 27.94 9.17 -29.34
CA ALA A 19 27.29 7.86 -29.34
C ALA A 19 26.50 7.75 -30.66
N PRO A 20 26.47 6.57 -31.30
CA PRO A 20 25.67 6.39 -32.50
C PRO A 20 24.22 6.72 -32.16
N VAL A 21 23.64 7.64 -32.90
CA VAL A 21 22.20 7.92 -32.92
C VAL A 21 21.52 6.64 -33.40
N VAL A 22 21.03 5.87 -32.47
CA VAL A 22 20.08 4.82 -32.78
C VAL A 22 18.85 5.55 -33.35
N ARG A 23 18.49 5.25 -34.59
CA ARG A 23 17.25 5.76 -35.21
C ARG A 23 16.12 5.48 -34.24
N GLY A 24 15.55 6.53 -33.66
CA GLY A 24 14.44 6.43 -32.77
C GLY A 24 13.22 5.81 -33.45
N GLN A 25 12.58 4.91 -32.80
CA GLN A 25 11.20 4.54 -33.11
C GLN A 25 10.37 5.83 -33.11
N ARG A 26 9.34 5.88 -33.96
CA ARG A 26 8.48 7.06 -34.05
C ARG A 26 7.86 7.37 -32.68
N PRO A 27 7.71 8.64 -32.30
CA PRO A 27 7.15 9.02 -31.01
C PRO A 27 5.75 8.48 -30.69
N ASP A 28 5.09 7.90 -31.67
CA ASP A 28 3.69 7.49 -31.62
C ASP A 28 3.48 5.97 -31.41
N GLU A 29 4.55 5.20 -31.28
CA GLU A 29 4.39 3.77 -30.99
C GLU A 29 4.22 3.54 -29.47
N ALA A 30 3.07 2.98 -29.10
CA ALA A 30 2.84 2.49 -27.76
C ALA A 30 3.94 1.48 -27.33
N PRO A 31 4.29 1.41 -26.03
CA PRO A 31 5.22 0.40 -25.58
C PRO A 31 4.76 -0.97 -26.04
N VAL A 32 5.66 -1.70 -26.68
CA VAL A 32 5.39 -3.07 -27.04
C VAL A 32 5.35 -3.89 -25.75
N VAL A 33 4.15 -4.13 -25.27
CA VAL A 33 3.90 -5.10 -24.24
C VAL A 33 3.73 -6.43 -24.94
N SER A 34 4.57 -7.40 -24.62
CA SER A 34 4.34 -8.74 -25.13
C SER A 34 2.96 -9.20 -24.68
N PRO A 35 2.12 -9.71 -25.58
CA PRO A 35 0.82 -10.19 -25.19
C PRO A 35 0.98 -11.24 -24.09
N LYS A 36 0.05 -11.21 -23.13
CA LYS A 36 -0.07 -12.24 -22.12
C LYS A 36 0.02 -13.61 -22.82
N VAL A 37 0.89 -14.49 -22.35
CA VAL A 37 0.93 -15.85 -22.86
C VAL A 37 -0.36 -16.52 -22.41
N VAL A 38 -1.33 -16.57 -23.30
CA VAL A 38 -2.57 -17.31 -23.04
C VAL A 38 -2.22 -18.78 -23.03
N ASP A 39 -2.47 -19.45 -21.92
CA ASP A 39 -2.26 -20.88 -21.82
C ASP A 39 -3.04 -21.63 -22.94
N PRO A 40 -2.39 -22.53 -23.66
CA PRO A 40 -3.11 -23.35 -24.64
C PRO A 40 -4.26 -24.09 -23.94
N PRO A 41 -5.37 -24.37 -24.61
CA PRO A 41 -6.55 -25.01 -24.01
C PRO A 41 -6.26 -26.29 -23.22
N ALA A 42 -5.21 -27.05 -23.59
CA ALA A 42 -4.74 -28.22 -22.85
C ALA A 42 -4.15 -27.90 -21.47
N ARG A 43 -3.70 -26.66 -21.23
CA ARG A 43 -3.15 -26.18 -19.95
C ARG A 43 -4.21 -25.50 -19.06
N ARG A 44 -5.44 -25.37 -19.51
CA ARG A 44 -6.55 -24.80 -18.73
C ARG A 44 -7.25 -25.83 -17.86
N THR A 45 -6.70 -27.03 -17.76
CA THR A 45 -7.21 -28.11 -16.91
C THR A 45 -6.21 -28.38 -15.80
N LEU A 46 -6.60 -28.09 -14.57
CA LEU A 46 -5.83 -28.41 -13.37
C LEU A 46 -5.78 -29.92 -13.19
N ASP A 47 -4.62 -30.50 -13.31
CA ASP A 47 -4.36 -31.92 -13.09
C ASP A 47 -3.46 -32.06 -11.85
N PRO A 48 -4.01 -32.46 -10.69
CA PRO A 48 -3.24 -32.62 -9.46
C PRO A 48 -2.15 -33.69 -9.51
N SER A 49 -2.17 -34.56 -10.54
CA SER A 49 -1.14 -35.58 -10.75
C SER A 49 0.14 -35.05 -11.41
N LEU A 50 0.10 -33.86 -11.99
CA LEU A 50 1.26 -33.24 -12.58
C LEU A 50 2.26 -32.77 -11.49
N VAL A 51 3.53 -32.84 -11.84
CA VAL A 51 4.61 -32.33 -10.99
C VAL A 51 5.06 -30.98 -11.54
N ALA A 52 4.96 -29.94 -10.71
CA ALA A 52 5.45 -28.62 -11.05
C ALA A 52 6.72 -28.32 -10.25
N VAL A 53 7.77 -27.85 -10.92
CA VAL A 53 9.07 -27.52 -10.32
C VAL A 53 9.44 -26.11 -10.70
N ARG A 54 9.62 -25.26 -9.68
CA ARG A 54 10.22 -23.95 -9.83
C ARG A 54 11.74 -24.06 -9.79
N LEU A 55 12.41 -23.57 -10.83
CA LEU A 55 13.86 -23.42 -10.89
C LEU A 55 14.21 -21.93 -10.75
N MET A 56 15.04 -21.59 -9.76
CA MET A 56 15.59 -20.25 -9.55
C MET A 56 17.04 -20.29 -10.02
N LEU A 57 17.35 -19.54 -11.08
CA LEU A 57 18.63 -19.60 -11.81
C LEU A 57 19.54 -18.43 -11.42
N GLY A 58 20.81 -18.68 -11.14
CA GLY A 58 21.78 -17.66 -10.79
C GLY A 58 21.70 -17.20 -9.33
N VAL A 59 21.35 -18.12 -8.42
CA VAL A 59 21.30 -17.85 -6.98
C VAL A 59 22.70 -17.52 -6.46
N GLY A 60 22.84 -16.37 -5.77
CA GLY A 60 24.11 -15.93 -5.22
C GLY A 60 25.10 -15.35 -6.24
N ASP A 61 24.75 -15.31 -7.50
CA ASP A 61 25.57 -14.65 -8.52
C ASP A 61 25.24 -13.15 -8.57
N GLU A 62 26.14 -12.32 -8.08
CA GLU A 62 26.06 -10.87 -8.26
C GLU A 62 26.36 -10.44 -9.70
N ALA A 63 27.11 -11.25 -10.45
CA ALA A 63 27.30 -11.09 -11.88
C ALA A 63 26.17 -11.82 -12.61
N VAL A 64 25.30 -11.09 -13.25
CA VAL A 64 24.23 -11.67 -14.04
C VAL A 64 24.82 -12.29 -15.30
N THR A 65 24.86 -13.60 -15.33
CA THR A 65 25.26 -14.39 -16.50
C THR A 65 23.99 -14.87 -17.21
N ARG A 66 24.11 -15.20 -18.50
CA ARG A 66 23.02 -15.80 -19.26
C ARG A 66 22.70 -17.20 -18.72
N TRP A 67 21.38 -17.46 -18.57
CA TRP A 67 20.87 -18.71 -18.03
C TRP A 67 19.82 -19.36 -18.96
N GLY A 68 19.88 -19.08 -20.26
CA GLY A 68 19.08 -19.78 -21.25
C GLY A 68 19.33 -21.27 -21.20
N GLY A 69 18.30 -22.07 -21.50
CA GLY A 69 18.42 -23.51 -21.41
C GLY A 69 17.21 -24.30 -21.86
N SER A 70 17.28 -25.60 -21.64
CA SER A 70 16.20 -26.57 -21.88
C SER A 70 16.12 -27.60 -20.78
N VAL A 71 14.98 -28.28 -20.71
CA VAL A 71 14.73 -29.36 -19.77
C VAL A 71 14.25 -30.63 -20.45
N ARG A 72 14.59 -31.77 -19.88
CA ARG A 72 14.01 -33.07 -20.19
C ARG A 72 13.86 -33.87 -18.87
N VAL A 73 12.98 -34.85 -18.88
CA VAL A 73 12.78 -35.76 -17.75
C VAL A 73 13.13 -37.18 -18.24
N ASP A 74 13.78 -37.94 -17.35
CA ASP A 74 14.24 -39.31 -17.69
C ASP A 74 13.09 -40.33 -17.78
N LYS A 75 12.01 -40.12 -17.01
CA LYS A 75 10.81 -40.96 -16.99
C LYS A 75 9.57 -40.08 -17.13
N GLY A 76 8.98 -40.03 -18.31
CA GLY A 76 7.77 -39.22 -18.56
C GLY A 76 7.98 -38.13 -19.61
N GLU A 77 7.24 -37.05 -19.51
CA GLU A 77 7.26 -35.97 -20.50
C GLU A 77 7.26 -34.56 -19.81
N VAL A 78 7.86 -33.60 -20.49
CA VAL A 78 7.75 -32.18 -20.18
C VAL A 78 6.45 -31.66 -20.79
N VAL A 79 5.51 -31.25 -19.95
CA VAL A 79 4.22 -30.68 -20.37
C VAL A 79 4.42 -29.25 -20.83
N GLY A 80 5.29 -28.49 -20.12
CA GLY A 80 5.64 -27.15 -20.52
C GLY A 80 6.57 -26.43 -19.56
N VAL A 81 7.10 -25.31 -20.05
CA VAL A 81 7.96 -24.38 -19.32
C VAL A 81 7.36 -22.99 -19.38
N GLU A 82 7.33 -22.29 -18.26
CA GLU A 82 6.86 -20.91 -18.14
C GLU A 82 7.89 -20.05 -17.43
N GLY A 83 7.84 -18.74 -17.64
CA GLY A 83 8.64 -17.81 -16.83
C GLY A 83 8.05 -17.69 -15.42
N ALA A 84 8.81 -18.09 -14.40
CA ALA A 84 8.44 -17.88 -13.02
C ALA A 84 8.87 -16.49 -12.52
N ARG A 85 9.94 -15.95 -13.11
CA ARG A 85 10.40 -14.59 -12.92
C ARG A 85 11.31 -14.23 -14.07
N PHE A 86 10.76 -13.51 -15.03
CA PHE A 86 11.52 -13.08 -16.19
C PHE A 86 12.03 -11.66 -16.03
N ARG A 87 13.16 -11.40 -16.63
CA ARG A 87 13.76 -10.07 -16.80
C ARG A 87 13.65 -9.66 -18.25
N ARG A 88 13.91 -8.41 -18.52
CA ARG A 88 13.93 -7.88 -19.89
C ARG A 88 14.71 -8.80 -20.83
N GLY A 89 14.07 -9.18 -21.94
CA GLY A 89 14.62 -10.04 -22.97
C GLY A 89 14.66 -11.53 -22.63
N ASP A 90 14.15 -11.93 -21.46
CA ASP A 90 13.89 -13.33 -21.16
C ASP A 90 12.61 -13.78 -21.89
N ARG A 91 12.62 -14.96 -22.47
CA ARG A 91 11.47 -15.50 -23.20
C ARG A 91 11.44 -17.03 -23.21
N ILE A 92 10.23 -17.59 -23.34
CA ILE A 92 10.03 -19.01 -23.63
C ILE A 92 10.22 -19.21 -25.12
N LYS A 93 11.02 -20.24 -25.47
CA LYS A 93 11.31 -20.61 -26.87
C LYS A 93 10.51 -21.81 -27.38
N GLY A 94 10.13 -22.69 -26.48
CA GLY A 94 9.40 -23.91 -26.82
C GLY A 94 8.75 -24.52 -25.59
N ALA A 95 8.17 -25.70 -25.72
CA ALA A 95 7.55 -26.37 -24.59
C ALA A 95 8.55 -26.78 -23.48
N ASP A 96 9.83 -26.84 -23.80
CA ASP A 96 10.90 -27.35 -22.95
C ASP A 96 12.10 -26.40 -22.81
N SER A 97 12.04 -25.18 -23.36
CA SER A 97 13.23 -24.32 -23.46
C SER A 97 12.91 -22.84 -23.33
N TRP A 98 13.92 -22.11 -22.86
CA TRP A 98 13.84 -20.66 -22.61
C TRP A 98 15.17 -19.94 -22.92
N GLU A 99 15.08 -18.64 -23.07
CA GLU A 99 16.19 -17.74 -23.16
C GLU A 99 16.18 -16.78 -21.96
N ALA A 100 17.27 -16.71 -21.22
CA ALA A 100 17.45 -15.76 -20.14
C ALA A 100 18.64 -14.86 -20.44
N ASN A 101 18.39 -13.58 -20.66
CA ASN A 101 19.39 -12.60 -21.00
C ASN A 101 20.18 -12.14 -19.78
N SER A 102 21.46 -11.77 -19.97
CA SER A 102 22.24 -11.18 -18.91
C SER A 102 21.85 -9.71 -18.70
N LEU A 103 21.49 -9.36 -17.49
CA LEU A 103 21.43 -7.97 -17.02
C LEU A 103 22.77 -7.67 -16.33
N LYS A 104 23.54 -6.71 -16.84
CA LYS A 104 24.67 -6.18 -16.10
C LYS A 104 24.14 -5.34 -14.94
N LEU A 105 24.08 -5.94 -13.76
CA LEU A 105 23.83 -5.21 -12.54
C LEU A 105 25.02 -4.26 -12.31
N ARG A 106 24.78 -2.95 -12.36
CA ARG A 106 25.74 -2.01 -11.83
C ARG A 106 25.87 -2.33 -10.35
N LYS A 107 27.05 -2.75 -9.87
CA LYS A 107 27.33 -2.77 -8.45
C LYS A 107 26.93 -1.39 -7.93
N VAL A 108 25.83 -1.30 -7.24
CA VAL A 108 25.62 -0.19 -6.30
C VAL A 108 26.75 -0.45 -5.33
N ALA A 109 27.82 0.36 -5.45
CA ALA A 109 28.89 0.32 -4.49
C ALA A 109 28.19 0.48 -3.15
N SER A 110 28.11 -0.61 -2.38
CA SER A 110 27.80 -0.50 -0.98
C SER A 110 28.90 0.42 -0.50
N LYS A 111 28.61 1.72 -0.35
CA LYS A 111 29.39 2.54 0.53
C LYS A 111 29.45 1.68 1.77
N LYS A 112 30.63 1.13 2.10
CA LYS A 112 30.84 0.45 3.37
C LYS A 112 30.09 1.32 4.36
N ALA A 113 28.94 0.83 4.79
CA ALA A 113 28.26 1.40 5.93
C ALA A 113 29.35 1.29 6.98
N THR A 114 30.01 2.41 7.25
CA THR A 114 30.87 2.51 8.41
C THR A 114 29.94 2.09 9.52
N ALA A 115 30.23 0.94 10.12
CA ALA A 115 29.49 0.32 11.19
C ALA A 115 29.52 1.26 12.42
N LYS A 116 28.80 2.36 12.37
CA LYS A 116 28.60 3.32 13.45
C LYS A 116 27.36 4.19 13.21
N LYS A 117 26.21 3.58 12.87
CA LYS A 117 24.87 4.09 13.19
C LYS A 117 23.98 2.88 13.35
N ALA A 118 23.96 2.34 14.56
CA ALA A 118 22.83 1.55 15.02
C ALA A 118 21.61 2.44 14.93
N GLY A 119 20.66 2.11 14.05
CA GLY A 119 19.42 2.87 13.92
C GLY A 119 18.87 3.04 12.50
N ALA A 120 19.70 3.01 11.46
CA ALA A 120 19.13 2.94 10.13
C ALA A 120 18.46 1.57 9.97
N GLY A 121 17.15 1.55 9.85
CA GLY A 121 16.42 0.38 9.40
C GLY A 121 17.07 -0.17 8.11
N PRO A 122 16.89 -1.44 7.76
CA PRO A 122 17.37 -1.93 6.48
C PRO A 122 16.85 -0.96 5.41
N SER A 123 17.80 -0.41 4.62
CA SER A 123 17.41 0.44 3.50
C SER A 123 16.40 -0.35 2.68
N THR A 124 15.34 0.30 2.25
CA THR A 124 14.34 -0.27 1.34
C THR A 124 14.97 -0.89 0.07
N PHE A 125 16.24 -0.71 -0.14
CA PHE A 125 17.04 -1.15 -1.28
C PHE A 125 18.10 -2.23 -0.94
N GLY A 126 17.97 -2.94 0.15
CA GLY A 126 18.96 -3.92 0.63
C GLY A 126 18.48 -5.38 0.62
N GLY A 127 17.34 -5.69 0.01
CA GLY A 127 16.81 -7.04 -0.11
C GLY A 127 17.68 -7.93 -1.02
N ALA A 128 17.67 -9.23 -0.78
CA ALA A 128 18.32 -10.20 -1.65
C ALA A 128 17.67 -10.19 -3.04
N ILE A 129 18.47 -10.00 -4.08
CA ILE A 129 18.04 -10.04 -5.48
C ILE A 129 17.49 -11.44 -5.76
N THR A 130 16.20 -11.52 -6.09
CA THR A 130 15.61 -12.79 -6.53
C THR A 130 16.09 -13.12 -7.94
N PRO A 131 16.72 -14.28 -8.15
CA PRO A 131 17.25 -14.67 -9.45
C PRO A 131 16.14 -14.91 -10.48
N ASN A 132 16.52 -15.01 -11.76
CA ASN A 132 15.62 -15.44 -12.82
C ASN A 132 15.03 -16.81 -12.48
N GLY A 133 13.84 -17.09 -12.95
CA GLY A 133 13.17 -18.35 -12.67
C GLY A 133 12.34 -18.86 -13.81
N VAL A 134 12.20 -20.17 -13.85
CA VAL A 134 11.28 -20.88 -14.73
C VAL A 134 10.45 -21.86 -13.91
N LEU A 135 9.23 -22.06 -14.34
CA LEU A 135 8.32 -23.09 -13.85
C LEU A 135 8.26 -24.21 -14.89
N VAL A 136 8.58 -25.41 -14.48
CA VAL A 136 8.56 -26.61 -15.34
C VAL A 136 7.42 -27.50 -14.88
N THR A 137 6.51 -27.84 -15.77
CA THR A 137 5.40 -28.78 -15.53
C THR A 137 5.69 -30.10 -16.21
N LEU A 138 5.57 -31.20 -15.48
CA LEU A 138 5.95 -32.54 -15.87
C LEU A 138 4.80 -33.52 -15.66
N ARG A 139 4.71 -34.53 -16.52
CA ARG A 139 3.94 -35.77 -16.33
C ARG A 139 4.93 -36.91 -16.12
N CYS A 140 5.19 -37.25 -14.87
CA CYS A 140 6.21 -38.21 -14.52
C CYS A 140 5.97 -38.79 -13.13
N PRO A 141 6.54 -39.98 -12.81
CA PRO A 141 6.53 -40.49 -11.44
C PRO A 141 7.46 -39.69 -10.51
N ASP A 142 7.25 -39.80 -9.21
CA ASP A 142 8.01 -39.05 -8.20
C ASP A 142 9.51 -39.45 -8.14
N ASP A 143 9.87 -40.62 -8.64
CA ASP A 143 11.25 -41.11 -8.74
C ASP A 143 11.98 -40.66 -10.03
N ALA A 144 11.36 -39.84 -10.82
CA ALA A 144 11.97 -39.29 -12.03
C ALA A 144 13.02 -38.21 -11.70
N THR A 145 13.89 -37.98 -12.68
CA THR A 145 14.94 -36.95 -12.60
C THR A 145 14.75 -35.91 -13.70
N LEU A 146 14.62 -34.66 -13.31
CA LEU A 146 14.63 -33.53 -14.24
C LEU A 146 16.07 -33.19 -14.61
N VAL A 147 16.41 -33.31 -15.87
CA VAL A 147 17.72 -32.94 -16.44
C VAL A 147 17.61 -31.55 -17.05
N VAL A 148 18.46 -30.66 -16.60
CA VAL A 148 18.47 -29.27 -17.03
C VAL A 148 19.79 -28.97 -17.75
N GLU A 149 19.68 -28.44 -18.97
CA GLU A 149 20.80 -28.04 -19.78
C GLU A 149 20.79 -26.51 -19.93
N THR A 150 21.85 -25.84 -19.51
CA THR A 150 21.92 -24.37 -19.54
C THR A 150 23.22 -23.88 -20.14
N GLU A 151 23.28 -22.63 -20.53
CA GLU A 151 24.52 -21.94 -20.95
C GLU A 151 25.62 -21.96 -19.87
N GLN A 152 25.25 -22.22 -18.61
CA GLN A 152 26.17 -22.28 -17.46
C GLN A 152 26.57 -23.72 -17.07
N GLY A 153 26.16 -24.71 -17.88
CA GLY A 153 26.39 -26.13 -17.65
C GLY A 153 25.13 -26.90 -17.30
N ASN A 154 25.25 -28.23 -17.29
CA ASN A 154 24.15 -29.17 -17.10
C ASN A 154 24.09 -29.65 -15.65
N PHE A 155 22.89 -29.95 -15.16
CA PHE A 155 22.66 -30.52 -13.84
C PHE A 155 21.40 -31.37 -13.83
N ALA A 156 21.28 -32.21 -12.80
CA ALA A 156 20.11 -33.07 -12.60
C ALA A 156 19.43 -32.70 -11.28
N VAL A 157 18.11 -32.78 -11.27
CA VAL A 157 17.25 -32.53 -10.10
C VAL A 157 16.39 -33.79 -9.90
N PRO A 158 16.79 -34.72 -8.98
CA PRO A 158 15.92 -35.84 -8.60
C PRO A 158 14.65 -35.29 -7.96
N LEU A 159 13.48 -35.64 -8.47
CA LEU A 159 12.20 -35.12 -7.97
C LEU A 159 11.89 -35.61 -6.55
N ALA A 160 12.42 -36.78 -6.17
CA ALA A 160 12.34 -37.31 -4.81
C ALA A 160 12.97 -36.36 -3.78
N ASP A 161 14.04 -35.63 -4.13
CA ASP A 161 14.69 -34.66 -3.24
C ASP A 161 13.78 -33.45 -2.91
N LEU A 162 12.78 -33.21 -3.74
CA LEU A 162 11.84 -32.09 -3.63
C LEU A 162 10.47 -32.50 -3.07
N ALA A 163 10.28 -33.77 -2.73
CA ALA A 163 8.97 -34.31 -2.33
C ALA A 163 8.39 -33.66 -1.08
N ASP A 164 9.25 -33.23 -0.15
CA ASP A 164 8.85 -32.52 1.06
C ASP A 164 8.49 -31.03 0.84
N GLY A 165 8.66 -30.51 -0.40
CA GLY A 165 8.43 -29.10 -0.72
C GLY A 165 9.56 -28.14 -0.32
N SER A 166 10.66 -28.67 0.24
CA SER A 166 11.83 -27.85 0.59
C SER A 166 12.53 -27.30 -0.65
N ILE A 167 13.13 -26.12 -0.49
CA ILE A 167 14.03 -25.56 -1.50
C ILE A 167 15.37 -26.29 -1.41
N ARG A 168 15.81 -26.90 -2.50
CA ARG A 168 17.10 -27.59 -2.62
C ARG A 168 18.01 -26.84 -3.57
N ARG A 169 19.33 -26.91 -3.33
CA ARG A 169 20.35 -26.25 -4.15
C ARG A 169 21.10 -27.27 -4.98
N TYR A 170 21.27 -26.90 -6.27
CA TYR A 170 21.95 -27.69 -7.29
C TYR A 170 23.01 -26.85 -7.99
N HIS A 171 23.78 -27.46 -8.87
CA HIS A 171 24.78 -26.80 -9.69
C HIS A 171 25.70 -25.90 -8.84
N ASN A 172 26.37 -26.49 -7.84
CA ASN A 172 27.26 -25.79 -6.89
C ASN A 172 26.58 -24.61 -6.16
N GLY A 173 25.28 -24.73 -5.86
CA GLY A 173 24.50 -23.72 -5.15
C GLY A 173 23.95 -22.57 -6.02
N ARG A 174 24.26 -22.56 -7.31
CA ARG A 174 23.84 -21.50 -8.25
C ARG A 174 22.42 -21.65 -8.76
N VAL A 175 21.80 -22.80 -8.53
CA VAL A 175 20.39 -23.07 -8.85
C VAL A 175 19.68 -23.53 -7.59
N ALA A 176 18.48 -23.00 -7.34
CA ALA A 176 17.60 -23.55 -6.32
C ALA A 176 16.35 -24.09 -7.00
N ALA A 177 15.87 -25.26 -6.55
CA ALA A 177 14.66 -25.89 -7.04
C ALA A 177 13.68 -26.14 -5.90
N GLN A 178 12.39 -26.02 -6.19
CA GLN A 178 11.31 -26.32 -5.26
C GLN A 178 10.16 -26.98 -6.01
N ARG A 179 9.60 -28.05 -5.45
CA ARG A 179 8.32 -28.59 -5.93
C ARG A 179 7.21 -27.67 -5.47
N VAL A 180 6.39 -27.17 -6.39
CA VAL A 180 5.26 -26.29 -6.17
C VAL A 180 3.96 -26.95 -6.59
N PRO A 181 2.78 -26.50 -6.12
CA PRO A 181 1.52 -27.08 -6.55
C PRO A 181 1.29 -26.79 -8.04
N PRO A 182 0.65 -27.71 -8.80
CA PRO A 182 0.17 -27.40 -10.13
C PRO A 182 -0.91 -26.31 -10.06
N ALA A 183 -0.91 -25.39 -11.01
CA ALA A 183 -1.84 -24.28 -11.08
C ALA A 183 -2.24 -23.95 -12.50
N VAL A 184 -3.46 -23.42 -12.68
CA VAL A 184 -3.99 -22.94 -13.96
C VAL A 184 -4.77 -21.64 -13.79
N ALA A 185 -4.92 -20.88 -14.87
CA ALA A 185 -5.78 -19.72 -14.87
C ALA A 185 -7.26 -20.13 -14.73
N LEU A 186 -7.98 -19.45 -13.86
CA LEU A 186 -9.43 -19.54 -13.70
C LEU A 186 -10.14 -18.47 -14.55
N ALA A 187 -9.66 -17.24 -14.45
CA ALA A 187 -10.10 -16.10 -15.24
C ALA A 187 -8.86 -15.33 -15.69
N ASP A 188 -8.76 -15.05 -16.99
CA ASP A 188 -7.61 -14.43 -17.64
C ASP A 188 -8.05 -13.50 -18.78
N GLY A 189 -9.16 -12.79 -18.57
CA GLY A 189 -9.75 -11.84 -19.51
C GLY A 189 -8.91 -10.56 -19.71
N PRO A 190 -9.37 -9.63 -20.53
CA PRO A 190 -8.70 -8.34 -20.73
C PRO A 190 -9.05 -7.30 -19.64
N ALA A 191 -10.02 -7.58 -18.80
CA ALA A 191 -10.40 -6.75 -17.66
C ALA A 191 -9.56 -7.11 -16.42
N GLN A 192 -9.63 -6.32 -15.36
CA GLN A 192 -8.96 -6.64 -14.11
C GLN A 192 -9.83 -7.60 -13.30
N GLU A 193 -9.41 -8.84 -13.12
CA GLU A 193 -10.11 -9.86 -12.35
C GLU A 193 -9.41 -10.05 -11.00
N ASP A 194 -10.15 -9.81 -9.90
CA ASP A 194 -9.55 -9.76 -8.56
C ASP A 194 -10.50 -10.26 -7.46
N PHE A 195 -10.01 -10.36 -6.24
CA PHE A 195 -10.74 -10.70 -5.02
C PHE A 195 -11.56 -12.01 -5.11
N PRO A 196 -10.94 -13.15 -5.38
CA PRO A 196 -11.67 -14.43 -5.46
C PRO A 196 -12.18 -14.85 -4.09
N ALA A 197 -13.44 -15.31 -4.07
CA ALA A 197 -14.07 -15.99 -2.96
C ALA A 197 -14.63 -17.32 -3.45
N ALA A 198 -14.49 -18.40 -2.67
CA ALA A 198 -14.85 -19.72 -3.15
C ALA A 198 -15.51 -20.59 -2.08
N SER A 199 -16.40 -21.50 -2.51
CA SER A 199 -17.08 -22.47 -1.65
C SER A 199 -17.28 -23.80 -2.38
N ALA A 200 -16.95 -24.91 -1.71
CA ALA A 200 -17.15 -26.26 -2.26
C ALA A 200 -18.61 -26.71 -2.15
N GLU A 201 -19.05 -27.45 -3.14
CA GLU A 201 -20.27 -28.25 -3.11
C GLU A 201 -20.00 -29.69 -2.66
N VAL A 202 -21.06 -30.38 -2.24
CA VAL A 202 -20.98 -31.78 -1.80
C VAL A 202 -20.49 -32.71 -2.93
N ASP A 203 -20.76 -32.39 -4.18
CA ASP A 203 -20.33 -33.16 -5.35
C ASP A 203 -18.85 -33.00 -5.71
N GLY A 204 -18.12 -32.17 -4.95
CA GLY A 204 -16.70 -31.87 -5.14
C GLY A 204 -16.42 -30.76 -6.16
N SER A 205 -17.43 -30.13 -6.73
CA SER A 205 -17.27 -28.88 -7.49
C SER A 205 -17.10 -27.68 -6.56
N THR A 206 -16.61 -26.59 -7.08
CA THR A 206 -16.38 -25.35 -6.33
C THR A 206 -16.98 -24.19 -7.10
N TRP A 207 -17.76 -23.36 -6.43
CA TRP A 207 -18.19 -22.07 -6.95
C TRP A 207 -17.20 -20.99 -6.54
N VAL A 208 -16.85 -20.13 -7.49
CA VAL A 208 -15.89 -19.03 -7.30
C VAL A 208 -16.52 -17.74 -7.78
N ALA A 209 -16.66 -16.79 -6.87
CA ALA A 209 -17.04 -15.42 -7.18
C ALA A 209 -15.77 -14.54 -7.20
N TYR A 210 -15.69 -13.62 -8.16
CA TYR A 210 -14.59 -12.67 -8.26
C TYR A 210 -15.08 -11.34 -8.83
N VAL A 211 -14.31 -10.27 -8.57
CA VAL A 211 -14.59 -8.92 -9.08
C VAL A 211 -13.92 -8.77 -10.43
N VAL A 212 -14.65 -8.22 -11.39
CA VAL A 212 -14.12 -7.78 -12.69
C VAL A 212 -14.24 -6.27 -12.72
N HIS A 213 -13.11 -5.58 -12.93
CA HIS A 213 -13.11 -4.14 -13.10
C HIS A 213 -12.85 -3.76 -14.55
N GLU A 214 -13.75 -2.94 -15.10
CA GLU A 214 -13.55 -2.30 -16.39
C GLU A 214 -13.19 -0.83 -16.19
N PRO A 215 -12.07 -0.36 -16.75
CA PRO A 215 -11.67 1.04 -16.61
C PRO A 215 -12.67 1.99 -17.27
N ARG A 216 -12.73 3.22 -16.75
CA ARG A 216 -13.57 4.27 -17.29
C ARG A 216 -12.87 4.96 -18.44
N GLY A 217 -13.36 4.81 -19.66
CA GLY A 217 -12.82 5.47 -20.85
C GLY A 217 -11.46 4.91 -21.31
N PRO A 218 -10.76 5.59 -22.23
CA PRO A 218 -9.51 5.11 -22.79
C PRO A 218 -8.38 5.08 -21.74
N ALA A 219 -7.42 4.20 -21.93
CA ALA A 219 -6.22 4.16 -21.10
C ALA A 219 -5.45 5.50 -21.18
N LEU A 220 -5.12 6.07 -20.03
CA LEU A 220 -4.42 7.37 -19.91
C LEU A 220 -2.99 7.21 -19.36
N TRP A 221 -2.43 6.02 -19.39
CA TRP A 221 -1.09 5.76 -18.85
C TRP A 221 0.05 6.26 -19.75
N GLU A 222 -0.26 6.62 -21.00
CA GLU A 222 0.72 7.19 -21.90
C GLU A 222 0.96 8.69 -21.64
N GLY A 223 2.22 9.12 -21.79
CA GLY A 223 2.54 10.54 -21.77
C GLY A 223 1.85 11.30 -22.92
N LEU A 224 1.45 12.53 -22.63
CA LEU A 224 0.84 13.43 -23.61
C LEU A 224 1.93 14.15 -24.40
N THR A 225 1.78 14.25 -25.73
CA THR A 225 2.69 14.99 -26.61
C THR A 225 2.23 16.42 -26.89
N ALA A 226 1.03 16.76 -26.41
CA ALA A 226 0.47 18.11 -26.49
C ALA A 226 -0.46 18.35 -25.29
N ARG A 227 -0.53 19.61 -24.85
CA ARG A 227 -1.47 20.00 -23.79
C ARG A 227 -2.91 19.80 -24.27
N PRO A 228 -3.77 19.15 -23.47
CA PRO A 228 -5.18 19.04 -23.77
C PRO A 228 -5.83 20.42 -23.89
N LYS A 229 -6.81 20.56 -24.78
CA LYS A 229 -7.61 21.77 -24.90
C LYS A 229 -8.66 21.88 -23.78
N ASP A 230 -9.08 20.74 -23.25
CA ASP A 230 -9.98 20.61 -22.12
C ASP A 230 -9.66 19.30 -21.36
N PHE A 231 -10.28 19.12 -20.21
CA PHE A 231 -10.04 17.98 -19.33
C PHE A 231 -11.30 17.12 -19.11
N ALA A 232 -12.29 17.18 -20.00
CA ALA A 232 -13.52 16.39 -19.88
C ALA A 232 -13.25 14.87 -19.84
N ALA A 233 -12.25 14.40 -20.60
CA ALA A 233 -11.84 12.99 -20.61
C ALA A 233 -11.31 12.48 -19.26
N TYR A 234 -11.01 13.39 -18.33
CA TYR A 234 -10.54 13.03 -16.98
C TYR A 234 -11.66 12.85 -15.96
N ILE A 235 -12.92 13.03 -16.39
CA ILE A 235 -14.14 12.71 -15.63
C ILE A 235 -15.00 11.79 -16.50
N PRO A 236 -14.53 10.59 -16.85
CA PRO A 236 -15.25 9.74 -17.77
C PRO A 236 -16.54 9.20 -17.12
N GLU A 237 -17.56 9.03 -17.93
CA GLU A 237 -18.77 8.30 -17.55
C GLU A 237 -18.58 6.79 -17.77
N GLY A 238 -19.35 5.98 -17.04
CA GLY A 238 -19.32 4.52 -17.17
C GLY A 238 -18.12 3.87 -16.49
N GLY A 239 -17.86 2.60 -16.84
CA GLY A 239 -16.85 1.76 -16.17
C GLY A 239 -17.23 1.39 -14.74
N GLY A 240 -16.37 0.67 -14.06
CA GLY A 240 -16.56 0.20 -12.69
C GLY A 240 -16.46 -1.30 -12.56
N ASP A 241 -17.00 -1.82 -11.47
CA ASP A 241 -16.90 -3.23 -11.14
C ASP A 241 -18.12 -4.04 -11.56
N GLN A 242 -17.89 -5.35 -11.64
CA GLN A 242 -18.93 -6.38 -11.76
C GLN A 242 -18.49 -7.59 -10.94
N ILE A 243 -19.41 -8.29 -10.29
CA ILE A 243 -19.13 -9.60 -9.70
C ILE A 243 -19.56 -10.68 -10.71
N LYS A 244 -18.62 -11.57 -11.02
CA LYS A 244 -18.87 -12.78 -11.79
C LYS A 244 -18.74 -14.01 -10.91
N LEU A 245 -19.43 -15.07 -11.33
CA LEU A 245 -19.49 -16.35 -10.64
C LEU A 245 -19.23 -17.47 -11.65
N VAL A 246 -18.29 -18.35 -11.34
CA VAL A 246 -17.96 -19.52 -12.17
C VAL A 246 -18.02 -20.80 -11.35
N ARG A 247 -18.33 -21.92 -12.03
CA ARG A 247 -18.24 -23.25 -11.45
C ARG A 247 -16.95 -23.93 -11.89
N PHE A 248 -16.14 -24.33 -10.94
CA PHE A 248 -14.92 -25.09 -11.17
C PHE A 248 -15.14 -26.56 -10.79
N ALA A 249 -15.03 -27.47 -11.75
CA ALA A 249 -15.23 -28.90 -11.53
C ALA A 249 -14.31 -29.70 -12.45
N LYS A 250 -13.80 -30.84 -11.94
CA LYS A 250 -12.89 -31.74 -12.69
C LYS A 250 -11.69 -30.97 -13.28
N GLY A 251 -11.14 -30.06 -12.50
CA GLY A 251 -9.94 -29.30 -12.87
C GLY A 251 -10.15 -28.15 -13.86
N LYS A 252 -11.35 -27.75 -14.19
CA LYS A 252 -11.63 -26.67 -15.16
C LYS A 252 -12.90 -25.88 -14.84
N VAL A 253 -13.03 -24.72 -15.40
CA VAL A 253 -14.28 -23.94 -15.41
C VAL A 253 -15.32 -24.68 -16.28
N VAL A 254 -16.53 -24.79 -15.79
CA VAL A 254 -17.65 -25.45 -16.43
C VAL A 254 -18.76 -24.42 -16.70
N GLY A 255 -19.12 -24.28 -17.95
CA GLY A 255 -20.09 -23.28 -18.41
C GLY A 255 -19.51 -21.89 -18.58
N GLU A 256 -20.35 -20.94 -18.94
CA GLU A 256 -19.97 -19.52 -19.04
C GLU A 256 -20.03 -18.83 -17.68
N PRO A 257 -19.22 -17.77 -17.44
CA PRO A 257 -19.33 -16.96 -16.23
C PRO A 257 -20.73 -16.35 -16.07
N ILE A 258 -21.26 -16.40 -14.87
CA ILE A 258 -22.58 -15.88 -14.49
C ILE A 258 -22.42 -14.48 -13.92
N ASP A 259 -23.22 -13.55 -14.40
CA ASP A 259 -23.25 -12.19 -13.87
C ASP A 259 -24.05 -12.14 -12.54
N VAL A 260 -23.36 -11.91 -11.44
CA VAL A 260 -23.98 -11.69 -10.13
C VAL A 260 -24.56 -10.28 -10.07
N THR A 261 -23.76 -9.31 -10.50
CA THR A 261 -24.16 -7.90 -10.60
C THR A 261 -24.09 -7.41 -12.05
N PRO A 262 -24.82 -6.36 -12.42
CA PRO A 262 -24.57 -5.65 -13.67
C PRO A 262 -23.15 -5.02 -13.66
N PRO A 263 -22.58 -4.72 -14.83
CA PRO A 263 -21.34 -3.93 -14.92
C PRO A 263 -21.51 -2.50 -14.43
N GLY A 264 -20.42 -1.83 -14.13
CA GLY A 264 -20.41 -0.42 -13.73
C GLY A 264 -20.79 -0.17 -12.27
N ARG A 265 -20.71 -1.18 -11.42
CA ARG A 265 -20.94 -1.06 -9.98
C ARG A 265 -19.68 -0.58 -9.25
N ASP A 266 -19.83 -0.31 -7.99
CA ASP A 266 -18.75 -0.03 -7.06
C ASP A 266 -18.82 -1.05 -5.93
N VAL A 267 -18.19 -2.21 -6.15
CA VAL A 267 -18.30 -3.35 -5.22
C VAL A 267 -16.98 -3.55 -4.46
N TRP A 268 -17.13 -4.01 -3.23
CA TRP A 268 -16.02 -4.46 -2.41
C TRP A 268 -16.17 -5.97 -2.19
N ARG A 269 -15.14 -6.67 -1.99
CA ARG A 269 -14.93 -8.11 -1.80
C ARG A 269 -16.21 -8.95 -1.67
N PRO A 270 -16.43 -9.92 -2.55
CA PRO A 270 -17.52 -10.88 -2.43
C PRO A 270 -17.19 -11.94 -1.38
N SER A 271 -18.24 -12.56 -0.85
CA SER A 271 -18.20 -13.80 -0.08
C SER A 271 -19.19 -14.78 -0.69
N VAL A 272 -18.86 -16.05 -0.75
CA VAL A 272 -19.69 -17.10 -1.33
C VAL A 272 -19.82 -18.29 -0.41
N VAL A 273 -21.02 -18.83 -0.32
CA VAL A 273 -21.29 -20.06 0.43
C VAL A 273 -22.24 -20.97 -0.33
N ALA A 274 -21.87 -22.22 -0.48
CA ALA A 274 -22.73 -23.27 -1.02
C ALA A 274 -23.33 -24.09 0.13
N THR A 275 -24.63 -24.35 0.06
CA THR A 275 -25.36 -25.29 0.90
C THR A 275 -25.89 -26.44 0.05
N ASN A 276 -26.53 -27.45 0.67
CA ASN A 276 -27.15 -28.56 -0.09
C ASN A 276 -28.23 -28.12 -1.08
N SER A 277 -28.79 -26.92 -0.94
CA SER A 277 -29.94 -26.49 -1.74
C SER A 277 -29.76 -25.14 -2.46
N LYS A 278 -28.82 -24.34 -1.99
CA LYS A 278 -28.63 -22.95 -2.47
C LYS A 278 -27.16 -22.59 -2.52
N LEU A 279 -26.82 -21.76 -3.48
CA LEU A 279 -25.58 -21.02 -3.52
C LEU A 279 -25.90 -19.55 -3.25
N ILE A 280 -25.16 -18.92 -2.37
CA ILE A 280 -25.36 -17.52 -1.99
C ILE A 280 -24.06 -16.76 -2.20
N VAL A 281 -24.15 -15.63 -2.89
CA VAL A 281 -23.08 -14.65 -3.00
C VAL A 281 -23.53 -13.38 -2.27
N ALA A 282 -22.74 -12.93 -1.33
CA ALA A 282 -22.91 -11.63 -0.66
C ALA A 282 -21.72 -10.73 -0.96
N TRP A 283 -21.93 -9.43 -0.97
CA TRP A 283 -20.91 -8.43 -1.22
C TRP A 283 -21.26 -7.10 -0.56
N THR A 284 -20.28 -6.24 -0.43
CA THR A 284 -20.49 -4.85 -0.06
C THR A 284 -20.50 -3.99 -1.32
N GLU A 285 -21.43 -3.07 -1.45
CA GLU A 285 -21.59 -2.19 -2.61
C GLU A 285 -21.88 -0.75 -2.19
N ASN A 286 -21.20 0.19 -2.82
CA ASN A 286 -21.49 1.61 -2.68
C ASN A 286 -22.67 1.97 -3.61
N VAL A 287 -23.76 2.37 -3.01
CA VAL A 287 -24.95 2.85 -3.71
C VAL A 287 -25.25 4.27 -3.24
N ASP A 288 -25.09 5.25 -4.11
CA ASP A 288 -25.31 6.67 -3.82
C ASP A 288 -24.53 7.19 -2.58
N GLY A 289 -23.27 6.79 -2.47
CA GLY A 289 -22.38 7.18 -1.37
C GLY A 289 -22.59 6.41 -0.06
N ARG A 290 -23.42 5.35 -0.07
CA ARG A 290 -23.65 4.49 1.08
C ARG A 290 -23.18 3.07 0.80
N TRP A 291 -22.32 2.58 1.67
CA TRP A 291 -21.84 1.20 1.62
C TRP A 291 -22.87 0.26 2.27
N ARG A 292 -23.39 -0.68 1.49
CA ARG A 292 -24.45 -1.62 1.85
C ARG A 292 -23.98 -3.05 1.70
N VAL A 293 -24.52 -3.97 2.49
CA VAL A 293 -24.38 -5.41 2.23
C VAL A 293 -25.56 -5.88 1.39
N LEU A 294 -25.26 -6.50 0.26
CA LEU A 294 -26.23 -7.14 -0.62
C LEU A 294 -25.94 -8.64 -0.72
N ALA A 295 -26.94 -9.41 -1.05
CA ALA A 295 -26.78 -10.82 -1.40
C ALA A 295 -27.72 -11.25 -2.53
N LYS A 296 -27.32 -12.30 -3.25
CA LYS A 296 -28.10 -12.96 -4.29
C LYS A 296 -27.98 -14.47 -4.15
N ALA A 297 -29.13 -15.15 -4.18
CA ALA A 297 -29.19 -16.60 -4.12
C ALA A 297 -29.30 -17.21 -5.52
N PHE A 298 -28.70 -18.38 -5.70
CA PHE A 298 -28.70 -19.17 -6.92
C PHE A 298 -29.08 -20.61 -6.59
N ASP A 299 -29.64 -21.32 -7.56
CA ASP A 299 -29.79 -22.78 -7.48
C ASP A 299 -28.44 -23.50 -7.77
N ALA A 300 -28.38 -24.80 -7.61
CA ALA A 300 -27.17 -25.61 -7.86
C ALA A 300 -26.67 -25.56 -9.32
N ARG A 301 -27.47 -25.02 -10.25
CA ARG A 301 -27.07 -24.80 -11.66
C ARG A 301 -26.57 -23.39 -11.92
N GLY A 302 -26.57 -22.52 -10.89
CA GLY A 302 -26.20 -21.12 -11.03
C GLY A 302 -27.33 -20.24 -11.60
N VAL A 303 -28.56 -20.70 -11.59
CA VAL A 303 -29.71 -19.89 -12.01
C VAL A 303 -30.31 -19.16 -10.84
N SER A 304 -30.52 -17.87 -11.01
CA SER A 304 -31.21 -17.04 -10.01
C SER A 304 -32.36 -16.29 -10.66
N PRO A 305 -33.59 -16.52 -10.20
CA PRO A 305 -34.74 -15.71 -10.61
C PRO A 305 -34.79 -14.39 -9.86
N ASP A 306 -34.05 -14.26 -8.77
CA ASP A 306 -34.16 -13.16 -7.82
C ASP A 306 -33.22 -11.98 -8.17
N ARG A 307 -33.68 -10.80 -7.78
CA ARG A 307 -32.81 -9.61 -7.73
C ARG A 307 -31.96 -9.64 -6.46
N PRO A 308 -30.79 -8.97 -6.44
CA PRO A 308 -30.06 -8.78 -5.21
C PRO A 308 -30.92 -8.17 -4.11
N GLN A 309 -30.82 -8.70 -2.90
CA GLN A 309 -31.48 -8.19 -1.70
C GLN A 309 -30.48 -7.34 -0.91
N VAL A 310 -30.92 -6.20 -0.44
CA VAL A 310 -30.17 -5.41 0.53
C VAL A 310 -30.38 -6.02 1.91
N LEU A 311 -29.32 -6.46 2.54
CA LEU A 311 -29.32 -7.07 3.87
C LEU A 311 -28.98 -6.04 4.96
N VAL A 312 -28.10 -5.10 4.67
CA VAL A 312 -27.69 -4.00 5.55
C VAL A 312 -27.68 -2.72 4.74
N GLU A 313 -28.46 -1.72 5.17
CA GLU A 313 -28.75 -0.51 4.38
C GLU A 313 -27.66 0.55 4.42
N ASP A 314 -26.82 0.60 5.43
CA ASP A 314 -25.87 1.70 5.58
C ASP A 314 -24.59 1.28 6.31
N ARG A 315 -23.47 1.85 5.85
CA ARG A 315 -22.15 1.82 6.48
C ARG A 315 -21.70 0.45 6.92
N ALA A 316 -21.69 -0.49 5.97
CA ALA A 316 -21.23 -1.85 6.19
C ALA A 316 -20.08 -2.21 5.24
N ALA A 317 -19.15 -3.03 5.72
CA ALA A 317 -18.01 -3.51 4.95
C ALA A 317 -17.64 -4.96 5.31
N ASP A 318 -16.80 -5.57 4.51
CA ASP A 318 -16.13 -6.86 4.77
C ASP A 318 -17.08 -7.98 5.21
N VAL A 319 -18.17 -8.20 4.45
CA VAL A 319 -19.12 -9.29 4.73
C VAL A 319 -18.49 -10.66 4.48
N VAL A 320 -18.66 -11.58 5.43
CA VAL A 320 -18.23 -12.97 5.33
C VAL A 320 -19.39 -13.90 5.63
N LEU A 321 -19.50 -15.01 4.89
CA LEU A 321 -20.55 -16.00 5.01
C LEU A 321 -20.01 -17.35 5.50
N ALA A 322 -20.82 -18.05 6.31
CA ALA A 322 -20.60 -19.47 6.62
C ALA A 322 -21.93 -20.19 6.74
N ALA A 323 -21.95 -21.48 6.36
CA ALA A 323 -23.12 -22.37 6.53
C ALA A 323 -22.93 -23.31 7.72
N GLY A 324 -23.96 -23.43 8.53
CA GLY A 324 -24.03 -24.43 9.58
C GLY A 324 -24.37 -25.82 9.06
N PRO A 325 -24.20 -26.86 9.89
CA PRO A 325 -24.52 -28.26 9.53
C PRO A 325 -26.01 -28.46 9.26
N ASP A 326 -26.87 -27.58 9.75
CA ASP A 326 -28.31 -27.53 9.48
C ASP A 326 -28.66 -26.82 8.15
N GLY A 327 -27.66 -26.31 7.42
CA GLY A 327 -27.85 -25.54 6.19
C GLY A 327 -28.24 -24.08 6.40
N LYS A 328 -28.33 -23.60 7.64
CA LYS A 328 -28.56 -22.19 7.94
C LYS A 328 -27.29 -21.40 7.64
N VAL A 329 -27.46 -20.29 6.91
CA VAL A 329 -26.34 -19.42 6.57
C VAL A 329 -26.30 -18.24 7.53
N TRP A 330 -25.12 -17.95 8.00
CA TRP A 330 -24.79 -16.81 8.84
C TRP A 330 -23.88 -15.85 8.12
N MET A 331 -24.01 -14.57 8.43
CA MET A 331 -23.13 -13.53 7.94
C MET A 331 -22.54 -12.74 9.11
N ALA A 332 -21.25 -12.44 9.00
CA ALA A 332 -20.60 -11.45 9.84
C ALA A 332 -20.12 -10.29 8.97
N TRP A 333 -20.15 -9.08 9.49
CA TRP A 333 -19.70 -7.89 8.75
C TRP A 333 -19.20 -6.82 9.69
N GLN A 334 -18.41 -5.91 9.15
CA GLN A 334 -17.99 -4.70 9.81
C GLN A 334 -19.06 -3.63 9.64
N SER A 335 -19.58 -3.11 10.74
CA SER A 335 -20.64 -2.08 10.79
C SER A 335 -20.07 -0.80 11.34
N TRP A 336 -20.29 0.31 10.65
CA TRP A 336 -19.88 1.62 11.11
C TRP A 336 -21.06 2.36 11.71
N LYS A 337 -20.90 2.79 12.96
CA LYS A 337 -21.93 3.57 13.65
C LYS A 337 -21.25 4.69 14.46
N GLU A 338 -21.73 5.92 14.25
CA GLU A 338 -21.23 7.11 14.97
C GLU A 338 -19.70 7.30 14.92
N GLY A 339 -19.09 6.88 13.78
CA GLY A 339 -17.66 6.98 13.56
C GLY A 339 -16.81 5.85 14.15
N GLN A 340 -17.45 4.77 14.62
CA GLN A 340 -16.81 3.58 15.17
C GLN A 340 -17.19 2.34 14.33
N ALA A 341 -16.23 1.44 14.18
CA ALA A 341 -16.39 0.15 13.50
C ALA A 341 -16.58 -0.97 14.52
N ASP A 342 -17.69 -1.72 14.40
CA ASP A 342 -18.01 -2.89 15.23
C ASP A 342 -18.23 -4.12 14.35
N ILE A 343 -17.99 -5.32 14.91
CA ILE A 343 -18.32 -6.57 14.24
C ILE A 343 -19.71 -7.03 14.64
N ARG A 344 -20.54 -7.28 13.63
CA ARG A 344 -21.90 -7.81 13.81
C ARG A 344 -22.03 -9.19 13.19
N LEU A 345 -22.96 -9.98 13.74
CA LEU A 345 -23.31 -11.32 13.28
C LEU A 345 -24.81 -11.46 13.20
N ALA A 346 -25.33 -12.04 12.11
CA ALA A 346 -26.76 -12.36 11.98
C ALA A 346 -26.98 -13.62 11.14
N PRO A 347 -28.14 -14.30 11.28
CA PRO A 347 -28.64 -15.19 10.25
C PRO A 347 -28.87 -14.40 8.96
N LEU A 348 -28.53 -14.99 7.81
CA LEU A 348 -28.70 -14.31 6.52
C LEU A 348 -30.17 -14.03 6.18
N ASP A 349 -31.06 -14.90 6.63
CA ASP A 349 -32.50 -14.80 6.41
C ASP A 349 -33.23 -13.83 7.39
N ASP A 350 -32.52 -13.41 8.45
CA ASP A 350 -33.00 -12.40 9.39
C ASP A 350 -31.86 -11.45 9.84
N PRO A 351 -31.45 -10.51 8.96
CA PRO A 351 -30.40 -9.54 9.32
C PRO A 351 -30.78 -8.63 10.49
N SER A 352 -32.09 -8.50 10.79
CA SER A 352 -32.57 -7.66 11.90
C SER A 352 -32.26 -8.26 13.27
N ALA A 353 -32.11 -9.58 13.35
CA ALA A 353 -31.67 -10.31 14.54
C ALA A 353 -30.16 -10.22 14.79
N SER A 354 -29.49 -9.18 14.27
CA SER A 354 -28.04 -9.04 14.42
C SER A 354 -27.62 -8.78 15.85
N ILE A 355 -26.53 -9.45 16.25
CA ILE A 355 -25.88 -9.25 17.55
C ILE A 355 -24.51 -8.56 17.35
N ALA A 356 -24.11 -7.73 18.32
CA ALA A 356 -22.76 -7.16 18.37
C ALA A 356 -21.80 -8.24 18.89
N VAL A 357 -20.87 -8.64 18.05
CA VAL A 357 -19.80 -9.58 18.43
C VAL A 357 -18.63 -8.81 19.04
N GLY A 358 -18.27 -7.68 18.43
CA GLY A 358 -17.41 -6.70 19.01
C GLY A 358 -18.27 -5.61 19.67
N ASP A 359 -17.88 -5.17 20.87
CA ASP A 359 -18.67 -4.24 21.69
C ASP A 359 -17.78 -3.30 22.53
N SER A 360 -16.50 -3.11 22.10
CA SER A 360 -15.59 -2.21 22.78
C SER A 360 -15.72 -0.76 22.25
N PRO A 361 -15.24 0.24 22.98
CA PRO A 361 -15.21 1.62 22.48
C PRO A 361 -14.16 1.88 21.39
N ALA A 362 -13.33 0.88 21.04
CA ALA A 362 -12.36 0.96 19.97
C ALA A 362 -12.90 0.30 18.70
N ASN A 363 -12.33 0.63 17.56
CA ASN A 363 -12.68 -0.02 16.30
C ASN A 363 -12.34 -1.51 16.32
N GLU A 364 -13.19 -2.29 15.66
CA GLU A 364 -13.03 -3.72 15.45
C GLU A 364 -13.05 -4.03 13.97
N TRP A 365 -12.16 -4.92 13.53
CA TRP A 365 -11.80 -5.09 12.14
C TRP A 365 -11.77 -6.54 11.69
N SER A 366 -11.83 -6.74 10.38
CA SER A 366 -11.48 -7.99 9.69
C SER A 366 -12.24 -9.20 10.23
N PRO A 367 -13.58 -9.23 10.20
CA PRO A 367 -14.34 -10.37 10.67
C PRO A 367 -13.98 -11.65 9.91
N ALA A 368 -13.75 -12.73 10.63
CA ALA A 368 -13.61 -14.07 10.08
C ALA A 368 -14.61 -15.00 10.76
N LEU A 369 -15.28 -15.86 9.97
CA LEU A 369 -16.42 -16.62 10.41
C LEU A 369 -16.24 -18.12 10.08
N ALA A 370 -16.42 -19.00 11.05
CA ALA A 370 -16.48 -20.43 10.83
C ALA A 370 -17.54 -21.08 11.75
N ILE A 371 -18.18 -22.15 11.27
CA ILE A 371 -19.21 -22.87 12.02
C ILE A 371 -18.77 -24.33 12.18
N GLY A 372 -18.75 -24.79 13.42
CA GLY A 372 -18.41 -26.16 13.76
C GLY A 372 -19.51 -27.17 13.40
N ARG A 373 -19.14 -28.45 13.33
CA ARG A 373 -20.14 -29.55 13.16
C ARG A 373 -21.13 -29.67 14.32
N ASP A 374 -20.79 -29.10 15.45
CA ASP A 374 -21.62 -29.00 16.66
C ASP A 374 -22.58 -27.81 16.63
N GLY A 375 -22.55 -27.02 15.57
CA GLY A 375 -23.38 -25.83 15.37
C GLY A 375 -22.86 -24.57 16.08
N ARG A 376 -21.71 -24.62 16.76
CA ARG A 376 -21.07 -23.44 17.33
C ARG A 376 -20.56 -22.52 16.22
N ILE A 377 -20.80 -21.22 16.39
CA ILE A 377 -20.37 -20.19 15.45
C ILE A 377 -19.19 -19.46 16.08
N HIS A 378 -18.07 -19.47 15.39
CA HIS A 378 -16.84 -18.83 15.82
C HIS A 378 -16.60 -17.59 14.96
N VAL A 379 -16.50 -16.42 15.61
CA VAL A 379 -16.18 -15.14 14.95
C VAL A 379 -14.87 -14.62 15.51
N ALA A 380 -13.86 -14.55 14.67
CA ALA A 380 -12.59 -13.92 15.01
C ALA A 380 -12.54 -12.52 14.41
N PHE A 381 -11.90 -11.59 15.11
CA PHE A 381 -11.73 -10.20 14.71
C PHE A 381 -10.52 -9.60 15.42
N ASP A 382 -10.04 -8.47 14.95
CA ASP A 382 -9.01 -7.71 15.66
C ASP A 382 -9.52 -6.34 16.13
N SER A 383 -8.95 -5.82 17.20
CA SER A 383 -9.37 -4.57 17.84
C SER A 383 -8.21 -3.81 18.43
N TYR A 384 -8.28 -2.48 18.40
CA TYR A 384 -7.28 -1.58 18.98
C TYR A 384 -7.53 -1.22 20.45
N ARG A 385 -8.41 -1.97 21.14
CA ARG A 385 -8.89 -1.67 22.52
C ARG A 385 -7.81 -1.63 23.59
N SER A 386 -6.70 -2.27 23.36
CA SER A 386 -5.56 -2.33 24.30
C SER A 386 -4.45 -1.30 23.99
N GLY A 387 -4.68 -0.38 23.02
CA GLY A 387 -3.69 0.58 22.54
C GLY A 387 -2.74 0.03 21.46
N ASN A 388 -2.99 -1.18 21.02
CA ASN A 388 -2.44 -1.87 19.85
C ASN A 388 -3.52 -2.79 19.27
N HIS A 389 -3.25 -3.41 18.12
CA HIS A 389 -4.15 -4.41 17.55
C HIS A 389 -3.92 -5.77 18.20
N ASP A 390 -4.97 -6.32 18.78
CA ASP A 390 -5.04 -7.66 19.35
C ASP A 390 -6.11 -8.49 18.65
N VAL A 391 -5.96 -9.82 18.64
CA VAL A 391 -6.90 -10.76 18.03
C VAL A 391 -7.80 -11.39 19.07
N PHE A 392 -9.09 -11.35 18.81
CA PHE A 392 -10.15 -11.88 19.65
C PHE A 392 -10.95 -12.96 18.92
N LEU A 393 -11.51 -13.90 19.70
CA LEU A 393 -12.49 -14.87 19.25
C LEU A 393 -13.71 -14.81 20.17
N ARG A 394 -14.92 -14.73 19.58
CA ARG A 394 -16.16 -14.97 20.30
C ARG A 394 -16.92 -16.15 19.68
N THR A 395 -17.52 -16.94 20.53
CA THR A 395 -18.31 -18.11 20.14
C THR A 395 -19.77 -17.86 20.45
N VAL A 396 -20.63 -18.12 19.48
CA VAL A 396 -22.08 -18.20 19.71
C VAL A 396 -22.46 -19.66 19.81
N GLU A 397 -23.03 -20.04 20.92
CA GLU A 397 -23.52 -21.40 21.18
C GLU A 397 -24.75 -21.72 20.32
N PRO A 398 -25.08 -23.01 20.08
CA PRO A 398 -26.24 -23.38 19.25
C PRO A 398 -27.60 -22.84 19.75
N ASP A 399 -27.69 -22.49 21.03
CA ASP A 399 -28.86 -21.85 21.63
C ASP A 399 -28.93 -20.32 21.40
N GLY A 400 -27.95 -19.77 20.68
CA GLY A 400 -27.84 -18.34 20.37
C GLY A 400 -27.13 -17.51 21.44
N LYS A 401 -26.63 -18.11 22.51
CA LYS A 401 -25.92 -17.41 23.58
C LYS A 401 -24.52 -17.00 23.10
N LEU A 402 -24.24 -15.70 23.17
CA LEU A 402 -22.92 -15.15 22.89
C LEU A 402 -21.99 -15.39 24.09
N GLY A 403 -20.86 -16.06 23.86
CA GLY A 403 -19.82 -16.29 24.86
C GLY A 403 -18.97 -15.05 25.13
N GLU A 404 -18.21 -15.09 26.21
CA GLU A 404 -17.22 -14.05 26.51
C GLU A 404 -16.09 -14.05 25.47
N PRO A 405 -15.49 -12.90 25.16
CA PRO A 405 -14.37 -12.83 24.25
C PRO A 405 -13.16 -13.61 24.81
N VAL A 406 -12.49 -14.32 23.94
CA VAL A 406 -11.21 -14.99 24.20
C VAL A 406 -10.13 -14.19 23.49
N VAL A 407 -9.12 -13.73 24.21
CA VAL A 407 -7.92 -13.12 23.64
C VAL A 407 -7.08 -14.23 23.01
N VAL A 408 -7.00 -14.25 21.69
CA VAL A 408 -6.21 -15.24 20.94
C VAL A 408 -4.75 -14.81 20.86
N ALA A 409 -4.52 -13.55 20.60
CA ALA A 409 -3.22 -12.89 20.63
C ALA A 409 -3.43 -11.48 21.21
N GLY A 410 -2.64 -11.14 22.22
CA GLY A 410 -2.77 -9.88 22.96
C GLY A 410 -1.43 -9.50 23.58
N SER A 411 -0.37 -9.53 22.77
CA SER A 411 0.95 -9.06 23.15
C SER A 411 1.10 -7.57 22.84
N PRO A 412 2.19 -6.90 23.25
CA PRO A 412 2.48 -5.54 22.83
C PRO A 412 2.78 -5.37 21.34
N ARG A 413 2.75 -6.45 20.58
CA ARG A 413 2.96 -6.45 19.14
C ARG A 413 1.66 -6.13 18.42
N PHE A 414 1.77 -5.75 17.16
CA PHE A 414 0.60 -5.69 16.29
C PHE A 414 0.17 -7.10 15.93
N GLU A 415 -1.01 -7.51 16.35
CA GLU A 415 -1.66 -8.77 15.96
C GLU A 415 -3.01 -8.46 15.31
N ALA A 416 -3.20 -8.89 14.05
CA ALA A 416 -4.38 -8.50 13.28
C ALA A 416 -4.74 -9.49 12.18
N ARG A 417 -5.84 -9.20 11.49
CA ARG A 417 -6.33 -9.91 10.30
C ARG A 417 -6.50 -11.40 10.51
N PRO A 418 -7.35 -11.80 11.47
CA PRO A 418 -7.57 -13.20 11.74
C PRO A 418 -8.21 -13.94 10.57
N SER A 419 -7.91 -15.23 10.49
CA SER A 419 -8.62 -16.20 9.68
C SER A 419 -8.93 -17.41 10.54
N VAL A 420 -10.18 -17.86 10.58
CA VAL A 420 -10.66 -18.91 11.47
C VAL A 420 -11.16 -20.14 10.71
N ALA A 421 -10.84 -21.32 11.21
CA ALA A 421 -11.39 -22.60 10.74
C ALA A 421 -11.65 -23.51 11.95
N VAL A 422 -12.59 -24.44 11.82
CA VAL A 422 -12.96 -25.37 12.91
C VAL A 422 -12.58 -26.80 12.54
N ASP A 423 -11.90 -27.49 13.44
CA ASP A 423 -11.55 -28.90 13.23
C ASP A 423 -12.68 -29.86 13.61
N ALA A 424 -12.47 -31.16 13.36
CA ALA A 424 -13.45 -32.20 13.66
C ALA A 424 -13.77 -32.35 15.16
N ARG A 425 -12.94 -31.80 16.05
CA ARG A 425 -13.14 -31.79 17.50
C ARG A 425 -13.87 -30.56 18.01
N GLY A 426 -14.21 -29.62 17.11
CA GLY A 426 -14.85 -28.36 17.46
C GLY A 426 -13.91 -27.29 18.01
N ARG A 427 -12.58 -27.49 17.87
CA ARG A 427 -11.57 -26.48 18.22
C ARG A 427 -11.47 -25.44 17.11
N ALA A 428 -11.39 -24.18 17.48
CA ALA A 428 -11.19 -23.08 16.52
C ALA A 428 -9.68 -22.86 16.31
N TRP A 429 -9.24 -23.01 15.07
CA TRP A 429 -7.91 -22.64 14.60
C TRP A 429 -7.95 -21.21 14.11
N VAL A 430 -7.09 -20.35 14.65
CA VAL A 430 -7.03 -18.92 14.29
C VAL A 430 -5.63 -18.59 13.81
N ALA A 431 -5.50 -18.24 12.54
CA ALA A 431 -4.28 -17.67 12.01
C ALA A 431 -4.37 -16.15 12.05
N TYR A 432 -3.27 -15.47 12.30
CA TYR A 432 -3.19 -14.01 12.38
C TYR A 432 -1.82 -13.51 11.96
N GLU A 433 -1.77 -12.22 11.68
CA GLU A 433 -0.55 -11.49 11.34
C GLU A 433 0.05 -10.88 12.61
N GLU A 434 1.36 -11.02 12.79
CA GLU A 434 2.13 -10.43 13.87
C GLU A 434 3.22 -9.51 13.30
N ARG A 435 3.36 -8.29 13.83
CA ARG A 435 4.39 -7.32 13.43
C ARG A 435 5.16 -6.80 14.63
N THR A 436 5.97 -5.75 14.39
CA THR A 436 6.73 -5.08 15.45
C THR A 436 5.85 -4.54 16.56
N ARG A 437 6.43 -4.39 17.73
CA ARG A 437 5.81 -3.92 18.96
C ARG A 437 5.16 -2.57 18.71
N ASP A 438 5.59 -1.56 18.44
CA ASP A 438 4.98 -0.24 18.49
C ASP A 438 4.28 0.17 17.17
N TRP A 439 4.23 -0.73 16.20
CA TRP A 439 3.57 -0.55 14.89
C TRP A 439 3.77 0.85 14.27
N GLY A 440 5.02 1.34 14.26
CA GLY A 440 5.37 2.64 13.67
C GLY A 440 5.20 3.86 14.57
N LYS A 441 4.64 3.72 15.78
CA LYS A 441 4.52 4.82 16.75
C LYS A 441 5.86 5.30 17.29
N ASP A 442 6.87 4.42 17.32
CA ASP A 442 8.24 4.71 17.72
C ASP A 442 9.10 5.29 16.59
N ALA A 443 8.52 5.53 15.42
CA ALA A 443 9.26 6.09 14.30
C ALA A 443 9.58 7.56 14.52
N GLU A 444 10.82 7.92 14.26
CA GLU A 444 11.30 9.28 14.25
C GLU A 444 11.75 9.67 12.84
N ASN A 445 12.02 10.94 12.64
CA ASN A 445 12.61 11.47 11.44
C ASN A 445 13.87 10.67 11.04
N LEU A 446 14.04 10.36 9.75
CA LEU A 446 15.21 9.62 9.25
C LEU A 446 16.55 10.29 9.57
N VAL A 447 16.57 11.60 9.76
CA VAL A 447 17.79 12.31 10.18
C VAL A 447 18.23 11.86 11.57
N ASP A 448 17.30 11.54 12.44
CA ASP A 448 17.56 11.04 13.79
C ASP A 448 17.62 9.52 13.86
N GLY A 449 17.01 8.86 12.90
CA GLY A 449 17.27 7.45 12.54
C GLY A 449 16.83 6.40 13.54
N LYS A 450 15.69 6.61 14.24
CA LYS A 450 15.13 5.67 15.20
C LYS A 450 13.76 5.15 14.75
N GLY A 451 13.33 4.06 15.37
CA GLY A 451 12.02 3.47 15.21
C GLY A 451 11.90 2.48 14.06
N SER A 452 10.71 1.97 13.88
CA SER A 452 10.38 0.94 12.91
C SER A 452 9.19 1.34 12.04
N SER A 453 9.25 0.95 10.78
CA SER A 453 8.12 1.11 9.85
C SER A 453 7.02 0.09 10.13
N LEU A 454 5.80 0.35 9.60
CA LEU A 454 4.62 -0.47 9.83
C LEU A 454 4.80 -1.96 9.46
N TYR A 455 5.54 -2.25 8.39
CA TYR A 455 5.71 -3.61 7.88
C TYR A 455 6.99 -4.33 8.32
N ARG A 456 7.78 -3.72 9.15
CA ARG A 456 9.01 -4.34 9.61
C ARG A 456 8.70 -5.61 10.41
N GLU A 457 9.43 -6.69 10.12
CA GLU A 457 9.36 -7.97 10.84
C GLU A 457 7.98 -8.65 10.85
N SER A 458 7.12 -8.35 9.87
CA SER A 458 5.82 -9.01 9.79
C SER A 458 5.94 -10.51 9.56
N SER A 459 5.13 -11.29 10.25
CA SER A 459 5.05 -12.75 10.12
C SER A 459 3.62 -13.23 10.38
N VAL A 460 3.37 -14.50 10.13
CA VAL A 460 2.07 -15.14 10.38
C VAL A 460 2.20 -16.11 11.54
N ARG A 461 1.17 -16.17 12.38
CA ARG A 461 1.06 -17.06 13.54
C ARG A 461 -0.24 -17.82 13.49
N VAL A 462 -0.29 -18.91 14.24
CA VAL A 462 -1.50 -19.74 14.41
C VAL A 462 -1.67 -20.11 15.86
N ALA A 463 -2.88 -19.99 16.38
CA ALA A 463 -3.28 -20.49 17.69
C ALA A 463 -4.54 -21.35 17.59
N VAL A 464 -4.73 -22.23 18.55
CA VAL A 464 -5.92 -23.08 18.65
C VAL A 464 -6.68 -22.70 19.91
N VAL A 465 -7.96 -22.44 19.78
CA VAL A 465 -8.86 -22.18 20.90
C VAL A 465 -9.70 -23.42 21.16
N ASP A 466 -9.51 -23.99 22.35
CA ASP A 466 -10.26 -25.12 22.86
C ASP A 466 -11.05 -24.68 24.09
N GLY A 467 -12.33 -24.41 23.92
CA GLY A 467 -13.13 -23.72 24.91
C GLY A 467 -12.61 -22.31 25.20
N ARG A 468 -11.97 -22.11 26.34
CA ARG A 468 -11.32 -20.84 26.72
C ARG A 468 -9.79 -20.92 26.74
N ARG A 469 -9.22 -22.10 26.45
CA ARG A 469 -7.78 -22.28 26.41
C ARG A 469 -7.25 -21.89 25.05
N VAL A 470 -6.20 -21.09 25.03
CA VAL A 470 -5.47 -20.71 23.81
C VAL A 470 -4.15 -21.47 23.80
N LEU A 471 -3.94 -22.24 22.76
CA LEU A 471 -2.79 -23.12 22.59
C LEU A 471 -2.03 -22.67 21.34
N PRO A 472 -0.80 -22.15 21.46
CA PRO A 472 0.01 -21.82 20.29
C PRO A 472 0.28 -23.05 19.43
N ALA A 473 0.07 -22.92 18.12
CA ALA A 473 0.52 -23.91 17.16
C ALA A 473 2.02 -23.71 16.85
N PRO A 474 2.71 -24.71 16.29
CA PRO A 474 4.06 -24.53 15.78
C PRO A 474 4.16 -23.36 14.80
N ASP A 475 5.33 -22.72 14.74
CA ASP A 475 5.56 -21.59 13.83
C ASP A 475 5.42 -22.02 12.36
N PRO A 476 4.48 -21.42 11.59
CA PRO A 476 4.22 -21.80 10.19
C PRO A 476 5.41 -21.59 9.26
N VAL A 477 6.31 -20.69 9.60
CA VAL A 477 7.47 -20.34 8.75
C VAL A 477 8.78 -20.89 9.30
N ALA A 478 8.76 -21.73 10.36
CA ALA A 478 9.97 -22.31 10.95
C ALA A 478 10.83 -23.08 9.94
N ARG A 479 10.19 -23.77 8.97
CA ARG A 479 10.86 -24.52 7.90
C ARG A 479 10.97 -23.73 6.59
N ALA A 480 10.64 -22.45 6.60
CA ALA A 480 10.82 -21.61 5.42
C ALA A 480 12.31 -21.36 5.17
N GLY A 481 12.71 -21.41 3.91
CA GLY A 481 14.02 -20.90 3.49
C GLY A 481 14.04 -19.35 3.55
N ASP A 482 15.22 -18.77 3.81
CA ASP A 482 15.37 -17.32 3.65
C ASP A 482 15.04 -16.92 2.19
N PRO A 483 14.31 -15.86 1.92
CA PRO A 483 13.84 -14.80 2.83
C PRO A 483 12.44 -15.01 3.42
N VAL A 484 11.74 -16.12 3.18
CA VAL A 484 10.30 -16.31 3.51
C VAL A 484 9.99 -16.30 5.01
N LYS A 485 10.98 -16.19 5.88
CA LYS A 485 10.78 -16.16 7.35
C LYS A 485 10.11 -14.88 7.86
N VAL A 486 10.22 -13.80 7.13
CA VAL A 486 9.69 -12.48 7.50
C VAL A 486 9.00 -11.83 6.30
N MET A 487 8.36 -10.70 6.51
CA MET A 487 7.58 -9.98 5.50
C MET A 487 6.39 -10.80 4.97
N ASN A 488 5.70 -11.47 5.91
CA ASN A 488 4.52 -12.29 5.64
C ASN A 488 3.27 -11.62 6.22
N SER A 489 2.15 -11.69 5.50
CA SER A 489 0.89 -11.05 5.90
C SER A 489 -0.33 -11.75 5.31
N TYR A 490 -1.52 -11.31 5.68
CA TYR A 490 -2.81 -11.77 5.17
C TYR A 490 -3.00 -13.29 5.21
N PRO A 491 -2.92 -13.93 6.39
CA PRO A 491 -3.09 -15.36 6.51
C PRO A 491 -4.51 -15.79 6.13
N ARG A 492 -4.61 -16.96 5.49
CA ARG A 492 -5.87 -17.67 5.22
C ARG A 492 -5.74 -19.10 5.67
N LEU A 493 -6.68 -19.54 6.47
CA LEU A 493 -6.66 -20.84 7.11
C LEU A 493 -7.87 -21.67 6.70
N THR A 494 -7.65 -22.95 6.47
CA THR A 494 -8.72 -23.95 6.35
C THR A 494 -8.29 -25.28 6.97
N VAL A 495 -9.24 -26.16 7.23
CA VAL A 495 -8.99 -27.53 7.68
C VAL A 495 -9.54 -28.48 6.61
N ASP A 496 -8.70 -29.37 6.10
CA ASP A 496 -9.12 -30.35 5.11
C ASP A 496 -9.99 -31.47 5.75
N ARG A 497 -10.55 -32.34 4.91
CA ARG A 497 -11.41 -33.42 5.38
C ARG A 497 -10.73 -34.43 6.29
N ASP A 498 -9.39 -34.53 6.20
CA ASP A 498 -8.58 -35.43 7.03
C ASP A 498 -8.19 -34.77 8.36
N GLY A 499 -8.70 -33.54 8.60
CA GLY A 499 -8.45 -32.76 9.82
C GLY A 499 -7.14 -32.02 9.85
N ARG A 500 -6.46 -31.86 8.71
CA ARG A 500 -5.20 -31.16 8.58
C ARG A 500 -5.43 -29.67 8.35
N PRO A 501 -4.84 -28.79 9.16
CA PRO A 501 -4.81 -27.36 8.89
C PRO A 501 -3.92 -27.04 7.69
N TRP A 502 -4.41 -26.15 6.82
CA TRP A 502 -3.71 -25.54 5.72
C TRP A 502 -3.70 -24.03 5.90
N LEU A 503 -2.54 -23.42 5.70
CA LEU A 503 -2.34 -21.97 5.79
C LEU A 503 -1.76 -21.47 4.49
N ALA A 504 -2.38 -20.43 3.92
CA ALA A 504 -1.80 -19.60 2.87
C ALA A 504 -1.53 -18.20 3.43
N PHE A 505 -0.51 -17.54 2.88
CA PHE A 505 -0.13 -16.18 3.26
C PHE A 505 0.66 -15.54 2.13
N ARG A 506 0.57 -14.21 2.02
CA ARG A 506 1.42 -13.49 1.09
C ARG A 506 2.78 -13.20 1.69
N HIS A 507 3.80 -13.20 0.83
CA HIS A 507 5.18 -12.87 1.18
C HIS A 507 5.71 -11.80 0.24
N ARG A 508 6.36 -10.77 0.79
CA ARG A 508 6.95 -9.72 -0.02
C ARG A 508 8.33 -10.11 -0.51
N GLN A 509 8.52 -10.07 -1.82
CA GLN A 509 9.80 -10.26 -2.48
C GLN A 509 10.29 -8.95 -3.08
N GLU A 510 11.58 -8.71 -3.03
CA GLU A 510 12.20 -7.66 -3.81
C GLU A 510 12.26 -8.09 -5.28
N ALA A 511 11.80 -7.24 -6.17
CA ALA A 511 11.84 -7.44 -7.61
C ALA A 511 12.83 -6.49 -8.26
N ILE A 512 13.60 -6.97 -9.20
CA ILE A 512 14.44 -6.12 -10.03
C ILE A 512 13.78 -5.94 -11.37
N TRP A 513 13.52 -4.70 -11.68
CA TRP A 513 13.04 -4.25 -12.98
C TRP A 513 14.13 -3.44 -13.65
N GLY A 514 14.16 -3.34 -14.94
CA GLY A 514 14.99 -2.34 -15.54
C GLY A 514 15.79 -2.78 -16.71
N ASN A 515 16.31 -1.77 -17.37
CA ASN A 515 17.26 -1.91 -18.46
C ASN A 515 18.69 -2.08 -17.91
N ASN A 516 19.66 -2.25 -18.81
CA ASN A 516 21.06 -2.50 -18.48
C ASN A 516 21.75 -1.38 -17.66
N VAL A 517 21.08 -0.29 -17.34
CA VAL A 517 21.70 0.92 -16.77
C VAL A 517 21.15 1.27 -15.40
N VAL A 518 19.84 1.09 -15.19
CA VAL A 518 19.16 1.46 -13.95
C VAL A 518 18.34 0.28 -13.47
N MET A 519 18.61 -0.14 -12.26
CA MET A 519 17.75 -1.07 -11.55
C MET A 519 16.90 -0.30 -10.61
N VAL A 520 15.63 -0.62 -10.60
CA VAL A 520 14.72 -0.23 -9.56
C VAL A 520 14.23 -1.48 -8.88
N VAL A 521 14.25 -1.42 -7.59
CA VAL A 521 13.78 -2.50 -6.74
C VAL A 521 12.36 -2.14 -6.35
N GLY A 522 11.40 -2.87 -6.88
CA GLY A 522 10.01 -2.78 -6.46
C GLY A 522 9.63 -3.95 -5.57
N GLY A 523 8.74 -3.74 -4.61
CA GLY A 523 8.14 -4.84 -3.86
C GLY A 523 7.11 -5.58 -4.71
N VAL A 524 7.14 -6.91 -4.65
CA VAL A 524 6.12 -7.77 -5.25
C VAL A 524 5.66 -8.75 -4.21
N TRP A 525 4.34 -8.86 -4.03
CA TRP A 525 3.75 -9.89 -3.21
C TRP A 525 3.60 -11.18 -4.00
N VAL A 526 3.86 -12.30 -3.35
CA VAL A 526 3.60 -13.65 -3.85
C VAL A 526 2.98 -14.49 -2.76
N GLU A 527 2.17 -15.46 -3.12
CA GLU A 527 1.48 -16.32 -2.18
C GLU A 527 2.26 -17.61 -1.91
N TYR A 528 2.27 -18.01 -0.65
CA TYR A 528 2.78 -19.30 -0.20
C TYR A 528 1.70 -20.10 0.53
N ALA A 529 1.78 -21.42 0.44
CA ALA A 529 0.91 -22.31 1.19
C ALA A 529 1.73 -23.38 1.94
N THR A 530 1.26 -23.74 3.13
CA THR A 530 1.85 -24.78 3.98
C THR A 530 0.76 -25.59 4.68
N ALA A 531 1.07 -26.82 5.08
CA ALA A 531 0.19 -27.71 5.79
C ALA A 531 0.81 -28.15 7.12
N LEU A 532 0.01 -28.31 8.16
CA LEU A 532 0.47 -28.85 9.42
C LEU A 532 0.57 -30.37 9.33
N GLU A 533 1.76 -30.91 9.51
CA GLU A 533 2.11 -32.31 9.34
C GLU A 533 2.63 -32.87 10.67
N GLY A 534 1.72 -33.21 11.59
CA GLY A 534 2.07 -33.66 12.94
C GLY A 534 2.60 -32.50 13.81
N GLU A 535 3.89 -32.54 14.14
CA GLU A 535 4.51 -31.57 15.04
C GLU A 535 5.00 -30.29 14.36
N SER A 536 4.96 -30.19 13.04
CA SER A 536 5.50 -29.04 12.32
C SER A 536 4.73 -28.76 11.03
N TRP A 537 4.78 -27.51 10.60
CA TRP A 537 4.32 -27.14 9.28
C TRP A 537 5.29 -27.62 8.20
N SER A 538 4.77 -28.02 7.06
CA SER A 538 5.58 -28.32 5.87
C SER A 538 6.35 -27.06 5.44
N PRO A 539 7.47 -27.19 4.71
CA PRO A 539 8.09 -26.04 4.08
C PRO A 539 7.07 -25.28 3.22
N PRO A 540 6.95 -23.94 3.36
CA PRO A 540 6.03 -23.16 2.54
C PRO A 540 6.35 -23.31 1.06
N ARG A 541 5.33 -23.61 0.25
CA ARG A 541 5.44 -23.77 -1.19
C ARG A 541 4.81 -22.59 -1.88
N LEU A 542 5.53 -22.00 -2.84
CA LEU A 542 5.04 -20.90 -3.66
C LEU A 542 3.79 -21.34 -4.43
N LEU A 543 2.73 -20.55 -4.42
CA LEU A 543 1.64 -20.67 -5.38
C LEU A 543 2.12 -20.09 -6.72
N PRO A 544 2.16 -20.90 -7.80
CA PRO A 544 2.65 -20.41 -9.09
C PRO A 544 1.83 -19.24 -9.60
N ARG A 545 2.49 -18.27 -10.24
CA ARG A 545 1.82 -17.11 -10.83
C ARG A 545 1.00 -16.26 -9.83
N SER A 546 1.45 -16.19 -8.59
CA SER A 546 0.78 -15.42 -7.53
C SER A 546 1.39 -14.02 -7.33
N ASP A 547 2.16 -13.53 -8.30
CA ASP A 547 2.77 -12.21 -8.24
C ASP A 547 1.73 -11.10 -8.36
N GLY A 548 1.80 -10.12 -7.46
CA GLY A 548 0.86 -9.01 -7.41
C GLY A 548 1.37 -7.82 -6.61
N LEU A 549 0.70 -6.70 -6.81
CA LEU A 549 0.92 -5.46 -6.05
C LEU A 549 -0.05 -5.37 -4.86
N LEU A 550 -1.26 -5.86 -5.03
CA LEU A 550 -2.33 -5.68 -4.06
C LEU A 550 -2.31 -6.72 -2.94
N ASP A 551 -3.17 -6.51 -1.97
CA ASP A 551 -3.42 -7.43 -0.86
C ASP A 551 -4.14 -8.69 -1.35
N ASN A 552 -3.42 -9.56 -1.99
CA ASN A 552 -3.96 -10.85 -2.39
C ASN A 552 -4.37 -11.66 -1.14
N ARG A 553 -5.60 -12.15 -1.16
CA ARG A 553 -6.17 -12.98 -0.10
C ARG A 553 -6.71 -14.25 -0.72
N PRO A 554 -5.94 -15.33 -0.78
CA PRO A 554 -6.40 -16.54 -1.43
C PRO A 554 -7.62 -17.12 -0.71
N ALA A 555 -8.58 -17.63 -1.49
CA ALA A 555 -9.65 -18.45 -0.97
C ALA A 555 -9.20 -19.92 -0.92
N LEU A 556 -9.14 -20.50 0.27
CA LEU A 556 -8.78 -21.89 0.47
C LEU A 556 -10.04 -22.75 0.63
N VAL A 557 -10.21 -23.73 -0.24
CA VAL A 557 -11.40 -24.60 -0.27
C VAL A 557 -11.01 -26.05 -0.15
N PRO A 558 -11.33 -26.73 0.98
CA PRO A 558 -11.17 -28.15 1.10
C PRO A 558 -12.20 -28.86 0.22
N THR A 559 -11.75 -29.75 -0.68
CA THR A 559 -12.66 -30.52 -1.54
C THR A 559 -12.99 -31.89 -0.94
N SER A 560 -14.16 -32.45 -1.26
CA SER A 560 -14.56 -33.79 -0.84
C SER A 560 -13.71 -34.90 -1.50
N ALA A 561 -13.04 -34.59 -2.62
CA ALA A 561 -12.36 -35.55 -3.48
C ALA A 561 -10.82 -35.59 -3.31
N GLY A 562 -10.21 -34.74 -2.50
CA GLY A 562 -8.76 -34.81 -2.32
C GLY A 562 -8.06 -33.47 -2.00
N PRO A 563 -7.58 -32.69 -2.97
CA PRO A 563 -6.75 -31.52 -2.69
C PRO A 563 -7.56 -30.38 -2.05
N VAL A 564 -6.87 -29.53 -1.31
CA VAL A 564 -7.37 -28.17 -1.03
C VAL A 564 -7.11 -27.31 -2.26
N LEU A 565 -8.11 -26.60 -2.76
CA LEU A 565 -7.95 -25.65 -3.83
C LEU A 565 -7.66 -24.26 -3.25
N ALA A 566 -6.67 -23.59 -3.84
CA ALA A 566 -6.36 -22.19 -3.54
C ALA A 566 -6.68 -21.36 -4.77
N PHE A 567 -7.59 -20.39 -4.63
CA PHE A 567 -7.94 -19.40 -5.66
C PHE A 567 -7.31 -18.08 -5.24
N TYR A 568 -6.55 -17.43 -6.13
CA TYR A 568 -5.79 -16.23 -5.80
C TYR A 568 -5.63 -15.33 -7.01
N SER A 569 -5.41 -14.05 -6.77
CA SER A 569 -5.16 -13.06 -7.82
C SER A 569 -3.68 -12.97 -8.17
N THR A 570 -3.41 -12.54 -9.39
CA THR A 570 -2.07 -12.18 -9.88
C THR A 570 -2.18 -10.97 -10.81
N ASP A 571 -1.20 -10.11 -10.85
CA ASP A 571 -1.12 -9.05 -11.87
C ASP A 571 -0.13 -9.37 -13.01
N GLY A 572 0.47 -10.56 -12.98
CA GLY A 572 1.30 -11.09 -14.04
C GLY A 572 2.63 -10.38 -14.27
N ARG A 573 2.98 -9.40 -13.41
CA ARG A 573 4.13 -8.51 -13.63
C ARG A 573 5.49 -9.22 -13.71
N LEU A 574 5.65 -10.36 -13.07
CA LEU A 574 6.90 -11.12 -13.12
C LEU A 574 7.04 -11.99 -14.39
N ARG A 575 5.97 -12.14 -15.15
CA ARG A 575 5.90 -13.00 -16.34
C ARG A 575 5.92 -12.23 -17.63
N ARG A 576 5.59 -10.93 -17.59
CA ARG A 576 5.48 -10.09 -18.79
C ARG A 576 6.83 -9.53 -19.19
N GLU A 577 7.13 -9.63 -20.46
CA GLU A 577 8.27 -8.96 -21.07
C GLU A 577 7.85 -7.54 -21.47
N VAL A 578 8.57 -6.55 -20.97
CA VAL A 578 8.40 -5.16 -21.39
C VAL A 578 9.69 -4.65 -21.97
N GLU A 579 9.61 -4.13 -23.18
CA GLU A 579 10.75 -3.48 -23.81
C GLU A 579 10.95 -2.08 -23.23
N HIS A 580 11.95 -1.95 -22.35
CA HIS A 580 12.37 -0.67 -21.79
C HIS A 580 13.41 0.00 -22.68
N THR A 581 12.98 0.93 -23.49
CA THR A 581 13.90 1.82 -24.21
C THR A 581 14.22 3.06 -23.35
N PRO A 582 15.37 3.76 -23.59
CA PRO A 582 15.61 5.04 -22.94
C PRO A 582 14.51 6.08 -23.21
N GLU A 583 13.84 5.99 -24.34
CA GLU A 583 12.73 6.83 -24.73
C GLU A 583 11.47 6.52 -23.94
N LEU A 584 11.13 5.24 -23.79
CA LEU A 584 10.04 4.81 -22.91
C LEU A 584 10.27 5.23 -21.47
N ASN A 585 11.50 5.07 -20.96
CA ASN A 585 11.83 5.52 -19.61
C ASN A 585 11.70 7.04 -19.43
N ARG A 586 11.91 7.84 -20.44
CA ARG A 586 11.66 9.30 -20.38
C ARG A 586 10.18 9.62 -20.46
N ARG A 587 9.46 8.94 -21.35
CA ARG A 587 8.03 9.15 -21.60
C ARG A 587 7.16 8.70 -20.43
N TYR A 588 7.50 7.57 -19.84
CA TYR A 588 6.77 6.95 -18.73
C TYR A 588 7.60 6.97 -17.46
N TRP A 589 8.26 8.09 -17.18
CA TRP A 589 9.07 8.18 -15.99
C TRP A 589 8.31 7.59 -14.81
N THR A 590 8.88 6.57 -14.24
CA THR A 590 8.34 5.87 -13.12
C THR A 590 9.35 5.95 -12.00
N HIS A 591 8.94 6.37 -10.86
CA HIS A 591 9.77 6.36 -9.68
C HIS A 591 10.11 4.91 -9.29
N ALA A 592 9.13 4.07 -9.41
CA ALA A 592 9.28 2.64 -9.29
C ALA A 592 9.19 2.02 -10.68
N SER A 593 10.14 1.48 -11.20
CA SER A 593 10.37 0.86 -12.48
C SER A 593 9.34 -0.17 -12.98
N THR A 594 8.14 -0.14 -12.49
CA THR A 594 7.09 -0.99 -13.09
C THR A 594 6.61 -0.33 -14.36
N PRO A 595 6.64 -1.03 -15.49
CA PRO A 595 6.04 -0.55 -16.71
C PRO A 595 4.55 -0.43 -16.49
N GLU A 596 4.08 0.78 -16.50
CA GLU A 596 2.66 1.06 -16.40
C GLU A 596 1.89 0.52 -17.59
N GLY A 597 0.65 0.14 -17.37
CA GLY A 597 -0.22 -0.43 -18.39
C GLY A 597 0.07 -1.88 -18.75
N VAL A 598 1.06 -2.52 -18.09
CA VAL A 598 1.32 -3.96 -18.28
C VAL A 598 0.73 -4.84 -17.20
N VAL A 599 0.21 -4.24 -16.15
CA VAL A 599 -0.42 -4.95 -15.05
C VAL A 599 -1.84 -5.30 -15.45
N ASP A 600 -2.19 -6.55 -15.30
CA ASP A 600 -3.48 -7.13 -15.68
C ASP A 600 -3.83 -8.21 -14.68
N PHE A 601 -4.81 -7.92 -13.85
CA PHE A 601 -5.18 -8.79 -12.76
C PHE A 601 -5.99 -9.98 -13.28
N ASP A 602 -5.55 -11.16 -12.89
CA ASP A 602 -6.17 -12.44 -13.23
C ASP A 602 -6.43 -13.25 -11.99
N VAL A 603 -7.33 -14.23 -12.09
CA VAL A 603 -7.57 -15.23 -11.05
C VAL A 603 -6.97 -16.57 -11.46
N GLU A 604 -6.17 -17.13 -10.58
CA GLU A 604 -5.52 -18.43 -10.72
C GLU A 604 -6.11 -19.44 -9.73
N VAL A 605 -5.93 -20.73 -10.01
CA VAL A 605 -6.26 -21.83 -9.09
C VAL A 605 -5.13 -22.83 -9.00
N ALA A 606 -4.74 -23.19 -7.76
CA ALA A 606 -3.75 -24.25 -7.49
C ALA A 606 -4.33 -25.39 -6.67
N ALA A 607 -3.81 -26.61 -6.90
CA ALA A 607 -4.17 -27.79 -6.12
C ALA A 607 -3.11 -28.09 -5.06
N LEU A 608 -3.48 -27.97 -3.80
CA LEU A 608 -2.63 -28.21 -2.65
C LEU A 608 -2.80 -29.65 -2.17
N THR A 609 -1.70 -30.39 -2.17
CA THR A 609 -1.65 -31.79 -1.67
C THR A 609 -0.50 -31.96 -0.68
N SER A 610 -0.66 -32.85 0.28
CA SER A 610 0.43 -33.30 1.15
C SER A 610 0.64 -34.80 0.98
N PRO A 611 1.87 -35.26 0.79
CA PRO A 611 2.18 -36.70 0.72
C PRO A 611 2.14 -37.36 2.09
N ILE A 612 2.15 -36.57 3.16
CA ILE A 612 2.16 -37.09 4.55
C ILE A 612 0.72 -37.26 5.02
N LYS A 613 0.45 -38.40 5.69
CA LYS A 613 -0.87 -38.62 6.30
C LYS A 613 -1.12 -37.59 7.41
N ALA A 614 -2.37 -37.11 7.51
CA ALA A 614 -2.75 -36.25 8.61
C ALA A 614 -2.52 -36.95 9.96
N ALA A 615 -1.94 -36.22 10.89
CA ALA A 615 -1.72 -36.65 12.26
C ALA A 615 -2.26 -35.59 13.23
N GLU A 616 -2.57 -36.04 14.44
CA GLU A 616 -2.98 -35.10 15.49
C GLU A 616 -1.86 -34.10 15.77
N PRO A 617 -2.15 -32.81 15.74
CA PRO A 617 -1.13 -31.80 15.99
C PRO A 617 -0.71 -31.76 17.45
N VAL A 618 0.58 -31.60 17.69
CA VAL A 618 1.14 -31.33 19.02
C VAL A 618 1.08 -29.81 19.24
N LEU A 619 0.27 -29.41 20.21
CA LEU A 619 0.09 -28.00 20.57
C LEU A 619 0.91 -27.70 21.84
N ASP A 620 1.45 -26.51 21.90
CA ASP A 620 2.20 -26.06 23.08
C ASP A 620 1.23 -25.64 24.19
N ASP A 621 1.45 -26.10 25.39
CA ASP A 621 0.63 -25.76 26.57
C ASP A 621 1.20 -24.55 27.34
N ARG A 622 2.28 -23.94 26.85
CA ARG A 622 2.88 -22.75 27.46
C ARG A 622 1.97 -21.55 27.24
N LYS A 623 1.72 -20.81 28.30
CA LYS A 623 1.10 -19.47 28.17
C LYS A 623 1.93 -18.61 27.22
N MET A 624 1.27 -17.91 26.34
CA MET A 624 1.90 -16.79 25.64
C MET A 624 2.41 -15.79 26.70
N THR A 625 3.65 -15.37 26.57
CA THR A 625 4.26 -14.45 27.53
C THR A 625 3.58 -13.10 27.46
N ASP A 626 2.95 -12.70 28.56
CA ASP A 626 2.49 -11.32 28.77
C ASP A 626 3.73 -10.42 28.88
N GLU A 627 4.11 -9.81 27.80
CA GLU A 627 5.05 -8.69 27.83
C GLU A 627 4.26 -7.42 28.12
N SER A 628 4.44 -6.81 29.26
CA SER A 628 3.90 -5.48 29.51
C SER A 628 4.65 -4.43 28.69
N ALA A 629 3.92 -3.64 27.89
CA ALA A 629 4.49 -2.51 27.19
C ALA A 629 4.14 -1.18 27.87
N SER A 630 5.12 -0.30 27.99
CA SER A 630 4.84 1.11 28.24
C SER A 630 4.48 1.78 26.92
N PRO A 631 3.46 2.67 26.89
CA PRO A 631 3.15 3.45 25.70
C PRO A 631 4.37 4.25 25.22
N VAL A 632 4.58 4.31 23.91
CA VAL A 632 5.67 5.12 23.31
C VAL A 632 5.45 6.60 23.63
N HIS A 633 4.20 7.05 23.53
CA HIS A 633 3.78 8.42 23.79
C HIS A 633 2.69 8.42 24.88
N PRO A 634 3.07 8.43 26.17
CA PRO A 634 2.12 8.25 27.26
C PRO A 634 1.08 9.38 27.36
N ASP A 635 1.42 10.59 26.94
CA ASP A 635 0.54 11.78 27.01
C ASP A 635 -0.22 12.04 25.71
N GLU A 636 -0.01 11.24 24.65
CA GLU A 636 -0.56 11.46 23.30
C GLU A 636 -2.09 11.64 23.32
N ALA A 637 -2.81 10.79 24.03
CA ALA A 637 -4.27 10.86 24.09
C ALA A 637 -4.75 12.22 24.67
N ALA A 638 -4.06 12.73 25.69
CA ALA A 638 -4.38 14.02 26.29
C ALA A 638 -4.02 15.19 25.35
N ASP A 639 -2.91 15.08 24.63
CA ASP A 639 -2.48 16.08 23.66
C ASP A 639 -3.44 16.16 22.46
N ILE A 640 -3.86 15.01 21.93
CA ILE A 640 -4.87 14.94 20.87
C ILE A 640 -6.21 15.51 21.36
N ALA A 641 -6.67 15.16 22.54
CA ALA A 641 -7.92 15.69 23.10
C ALA A 641 -7.84 17.23 23.21
N ARG A 642 -6.71 17.76 23.69
CA ARG A 642 -6.46 19.20 23.77
C ARG A 642 -6.52 19.89 22.41
N MET A 643 -5.95 19.27 21.34
CA MET A 643 -6.07 19.79 19.97
C MET A 643 -7.51 19.76 19.47
N LYS A 644 -8.22 18.65 19.67
CA LYS A 644 -9.62 18.48 19.24
C LYS A 644 -10.58 19.46 19.94
N ASP A 645 -10.28 19.86 21.17
CA ASP A 645 -11.06 20.82 21.94
C ASP A 645 -10.70 22.28 21.66
N TYR A 646 -9.54 22.54 21.07
CA TYR A 646 -9.09 23.90 20.78
C TYR A 646 -9.95 24.56 19.70
N ARG A 647 -10.28 25.84 19.92
CA ARG A 647 -11.05 26.63 18.94
C ARG A 647 -10.35 27.96 18.70
N ILE A 648 -10.42 28.39 17.45
CA ILE A 648 -9.95 29.69 16.98
C ILE A 648 -11.18 30.51 16.57
N GLU A 649 -11.37 31.67 17.17
CA GLU A 649 -12.40 32.62 16.79
C GLU A 649 -11.76 33.71 15.91
N ALA A 650 -12.14 33.81 14.65
CA ALA A 650 -11.63 34.79 13.71
C ALA A 650 -12.70 35.15 12.67
N ASP A 651 -12.79 36.41 12.27
CA ASP A 651 -13.76 36.91 11.27
C ASP A 651 -15.21 36.43 11.53
N GLY A 652 -15.62 36.39 12.82
CA GLY A 652 -16.95 35.96 13.25
C GLY A 652 -17.25 34.47 13.05
N LYS A 653 -16.25 33.67 12.82
CA LYS A 653 -16.31 32.20 12.64
C LYS A 653 -15.50 31.47 13.68
N THR A 654 -15.90 30.22 13.92
CA THR A 654 -15.19 29.30 14.81
C THR A 654 -14.49 28.21 14.00
N TYR A 655 -13.19 28.08 14.18
CA TYR A 655 -12.37 27.07 13.49
C TYR A 655 -11.88 26.01 14.47
N GLN A 656 -11.82 24.79 13.98
CA GLN A 656 -11.22 23.61 14.63
C GLN A 656 -9.81 23.39 14.10
N LEU A 657 -8.96 22.80 14.92
CA LEU A 657 -7.67 22.26 14.47
C LEU A 657 -7.90 20.82 14.01
N LEU A 658 -7.86 20.58 12.70
CA LEU A 658 -7.99 19.25 12.13
C LEU A 658 -6.61 18.69 11.81
N ARG A 659 -6.13 17.80 12.64
CA ARG A 659 -4.84 17.16 12.50
C ARG A 659 -4.90 16.06 11.45
N GLY A 660 -3.99 16.06 10.51
CA GLY A 660 -3.98 15.12 9.42
C GLY A 660 -2.64 14.94 8.74
N GLU A 661 -2.69 14.27 7.61
CA GLU A 661 -1.56 13.89 6.78
C GLU A 661 -1.91 14.18 5.32
N PHE A 662 -1.07 14.94 4.62
CA PHE A 662 -1.32 15.27 3.21
C PHE A 662 -0.64 14.29 2.25
N HIS A 663 0.42 13.63 2.70
CA HIS A 663 1.34 12.89 1.86
C HIS A 663 1.79 11.62 2.58
N ARG A 664 1.00 10.55 2.48
CA ARG A 664 1.29 9.25 3.08
C ARG A 664 1.22 8.15 2.03
N HIS A 665 2.30 7.39 1.90
CA HIS A 665 2.37 6.26 0.98
C HIS A 665 1.79 4.98 1.56
N SER A 666 1.31 4.12 0.66
CA SER A 666 1.02 2.73 0.89
C SER A 666 1.86 1.82 -0.02
N GLU A 667 1.64 0.52 0.02
CA GLU A 667 2.31 -0.42 -0.90
C GLU A 667 1.94 -0.23 -2.37
N MET A 668 0.84 0.50 -2.66
CA MET A 668 0.42 0.85 -4.02
C MET A 668 1.45 1.71 -4.75
N SER A 669 2.22 2.46 -4.00
CA SER A 669 3.27 3.34 -4.50
C SER A 669 4.47 2.61 -5.09
N MET A 670 4.59 1.30 -4.92
CA MET A 670 5.70 0.45 -5.36
C MET A 670 7.01 0.65 -4.60
N ASP A 671 7.32 1.85 -4.14
CA ASP A 671 8.46 2.16 -3.25
C ASP A 671 8.07 2.14 -1.76
N GLY A 672 6.77 2.11 -1.48
CA GLY A 672 6.17 2.06 -0.14
C GLY A 672 6.29 0.72 0.60
N GLY A 673 7.33 -0.03 0.36
CA GLY A 673 7.47 -1.40 0.88
C GLY A 673 7.54 -1.57 2.37
N SER A 674 7.67 -0.49 3.09
CA SER A 674 7.64 -0.47 4.56
C SER A 674 6.38 0.19 5.11
N ASP A 675 5.50 0.66 4.24
CA ASP A 675 4.39 1.55 4.59
C ASP A 675 3.10 0.83 4.92
N GLY A 676 3.02 -0.43 4.59
CA GLY A 676 1.83 -1.22 4.78
C GLY A 676 0.87 -1.20 3.59
N SER A 677 -0.16 -2.03 3.68
CA SER A 677 -1.24 -2.02 2.70
C SER A 677 -2.05 -0.72 2.77
N LEU A 678 -2.86 -0.48 1.74
CA LEU A 678 -3.80 0.64 1.74
C LEU A 678 -4.74 0.62 2.96
N GLU A 679 -5.19 -0.57 3.38
CA GLU A 679 -5.97 -0.71 4.61
C GLU A 679 -5.16 -0.38 5.86
N ASP A 680 -3.86 -0.71 5.90
CA ASP A 680 -3.01 -0.32 7.04
C ASP A 680 -2.88 1.19 7.16
N MET A 681 -2.77 1.89 6.04
CA MET A 681 -2.72 3.35 6.04
C MET A 681 -3.97 3.95 6.70
N TRP A 682 -5.17 3.51 6.28
CA TRP A 682 -6.42 3.98 6.86
C TRP A 682 -6.58 3.60 8.33
N ARG A 683 -6.30 2.35 8.68
CA ARG A 683 -6.40 1.85 10.05
C ARG A 683 -5.40 2.52 10.98
N TYR A 684 -4.18 2.74 10.52
CA TYR A 684 -3.17 3.47 11.28
C TYR A 684 -3.63 4.91 11.58
N ALA A 685 -4.14 5.60 10.57
CA ALA A 685 -4.66 6.95 10.72
C ALA A 685 -5.82 7.03 11.74
N LEU A 686 -6.75 6.07 11.69
CA LEU A 686 -7.89 6.00 12.59
C LEU A 686 -7.50 5.60 14.02
N ASP A 687 -6.79 4.48 14.17
CA ASP A 687 -6.60 3.81 15.46
C ASP A 687 -5.31 4.24 16.17
N ALA A 688 -4.19 4.26 15.45
CA ALA A 688 -2.89 4.53 16.04
C ALA A 688 -2.59 6.03 16.15
N ALA A 689 -2.86 6.78 15.09
CA ALA A 689 -2.57 8.20 15.03
C ALA A 689 -3.77 9.10 15.39
N HIS A 690 -5.00 8.55 15.44
CA HIS A 690 -6.23 9.29 15.72
C HIS A 690 -6.38 10.59 14.90
N LEU A 691 -6.01 10.54 13.61
CA LEU A 691 -6.11 11.67 12.71
C LEU A 691 -7.57 12.07 12.45
N ASP A 692 -7.81 13.33 12.15
CA ASP A 692 -9.11 13.83 11.71
C ASP A 692 -9.31 13.65 10.21
N TRP A 693 -8.22 13.66 9.43
CA TRP A 693 -8.21 13.49 7.99
C TRP A 693 -6.87 12.93 7.50
N ILE A 694 -6.84 12.37 6.29
CA ILE A 694 -5.62 11.90 5.64
C ILE A 694 -5.75 11.95 4.12
N GLY A 695 -4.65 12.20 3.45
CA GLY A 695 -4.47 12.06 2.00
C GLY A 695 -3.52 10.93 1.65
N ASP A 696 -3.86 10.18 0.61
CA ASP A 696 -2.98 9.19 0.00
C ASP A 696 -1.92 9.90 -0.86
N GLY A 697 -0.66 9.59 -0.67
CA GLY A 697 0.47 10.11 -1.44
C GLY A 697 1.02 9.13 -2.46
N ASP A 698 0.32 8.04 -2.76
CA ASP A 698 0.82 7.05 -3.70
C ASP A 698 1.06 7.63 -5.09
N HIS A 699 2.16 7.20 -5.71
CA HIS A 699 2.60 7.73 -7.00
C HIS A 699 1.56 7.50 -8.10
N ASP A 700 1.31 8.51 -8.90
CA ASP A 700 0.40 8.48 -10.05
C ASP A 700 0.87 7.60 -11.22
N ASN A 701 2.03 7.00 -11.10
CA ASN A 701 2.66 6.14 -12.08
C ASN A 701 2.80 4.68 -11.62
N GLY A 702 2.02 4.28 -10.63
CA GLY A 702 1.93 2.90 -10.20
C GLY A 702 1.45 1.96 -11.31
N GLY A 703 1.80 0.69 -11.22
CA GLY A 703 1.34 -0.32 -12.17
C GLY A 703 -0.19 -0.41 -12.18
N GLY A 704 -0.80 -0.44 -13.36
CA GLY A 704 -2.25 -0.51 -13.49
C GLY A 704 -2.98 0.71 -12.94
N LYS A 705 -2.47 1.90 -13.19
CA LYS A 705 -2.95 3.19 -12.70
C LYS A 705 -4.45 3.34 -12.57
N GLU A 706 -5.19 2.91 -13.55
CA GLU A 706 -6.64 3.04 -13.55
C GLU A 706 -7.26 2.21 -12.44
N TYR A 707 -6.81 0.97 -12.28
CA TYR A 707 -7.35 0.07 -11.27
C TYR A 707 -6.83 0.39 -9.87
N THR A 708 -5.55 0.65 -9.70
CA THR A 708 -4.99 1.05 -8.39
C THR A 708 -5.59 2.36 -7.91
N TRP A 709 -5.73 3.36 -8.80
CA TRP A 709 -6.40 4.62 -8.48
C TRP A 709 -7.89 4.42 -8.18
N TRP A 710 -8.56 3.52 -8.87
CA TRP A 710 -9.93 3.13 -8.56
C TRP A 710 -10.05 2.56 -7.15
N LEU A 711 -9.11 1.70 -6.73
CA LEU A 711 -9.09 1.11 -5.38
C LEU A 711 -8.78 2.16 -4.30
N ILE A 712 -7.85 3.07 -4.55
CA ILE A 712 -7.58 4.20 -3.64
C ILE A 712 -8.84 5.02 -3.42
N GLN A 713 -9.50 5.46 -4.50
CA GLN A 713 -10.73 6.24 -4.40
C GLN A 713 -11.87 5.46 -3.70
N LYS A 714 -11.99 4.17 -3.98
CA LYS A 714 -12.98 3.29 -3.36
C LYS A 714 -12.77 3.20 -1.85
N THR A 715 -11.55 2.95 -1.41
CA THR A 715 -11.25 2.84 0.02
C THR A 715 -11.30 4.20 0.71
N THR A 716 -10.97 5.30 0.03
CA THR A 716 -11.22 6.67 0.50
C THR A 716 -12.69 6.89 0.87
N ASP A 717 -13.63 6.30 0.12
CA ASP A 717 -15.05 6.35 0.47
C ASP A 717 -15.42 5.35 1.56
N LEU A 718 -14.87 4.15 1.49
CA LEU A 718 -15.16 3.09 2.45
C LEU A 718 -14.77 3.48 3.88
N TYR A 719 -13.64 4.16 4.03
CA TYR A 719 -13.12 4.63 5.31
C TYR A 719 -13.58 6.04 5.69
N HIS A 720 -14.42 6.70 4.88
CA HIS A 720 -14.99 7.99 5.24
C HIS A 720 -16.04 7.83 6.35
N GLN A 721 -15.72 8.28 7.55
CA GLN A 721 -16.50 8.07 8.77
C GLN A 721 -16.85 9.40 9.46
N PRO A 722 -17.72 10.22 8.86
CA PRO A 722 -18.13 11.46 9.50
C PRO A 722 -18.91 11.18 10.80
N PRO A 723 -18.77 12.01 11.86
CA PRO A 723 -17.95 13.22 11.86
C PRO A 723 -16.50 13.00 12.35
N THR A 724 -16.01 11.78 12.45
CA THR A 724 -14.75 11.46 13.15
C THR A 724 -13.54 11.46 12.23
N PHE A 725 -13.70 11.02 10.96
CA PHE A 725 -12.57 10.83 10.05
C PHE A 725 -12.94 11.11 8.61
N THR A 726 -12.10 11.91 7.93
CA THR A 726 -12.33 12.37 6.55
C THR A 726 -11.11 12.12 5.66
N PRO A 727 -11.01 10.95 5.00
CA PRO A 727 -9.99 10.74 3.99
C PRO A 727 -10.29 11.56 2.72
N MET A 728 -9.23 12.08 2.09
CA MET A 728 -9.27 12.94 0.91
C MET A 728 -8.86 12.15 -0.34
N TYR A 729 -9.36 12.55 -1.52
CA TYR A 729 -8.91 11.99 -2.80
C TYR A 729 -7.61 12.65 -3.23
N THR A 730 -6.50 12.02 -2.96
CA THR A 730 -5.16 12.54 -3.21
C THR A 730 -4.30 11.51 -3.92
N TYR A 731 -3.30 11.98 -4.63
CA TYR A 731 -2.24 11.17 -5.20
C TYR A 731 -0.97 12.03 -5.37
N GLU A 732 0.18 11.38 -5.40
CA GLU A 732 1.43 12.07 -5.71
C GLU A 732 1.69 12.09 -7.22
N ARG A 733 1.80 13.31 -7.79
CA ARG A 733 2.30 13.51 -9.15
C ARG A 733 3.81 13.64 -9.13
N SER A 734 4.51 12.60 -9.59
CA SER A 734 5.95 12.45 -9.45
C SER A 734 6.70 12.93 -10.69
N VAL A 735 7.11 14.19 -10.72
CA VAL A 735 7.93 14.80 -11.78
C VAL A 735 9.27 15.21 -11.19
N SER A 736 10.38 14.77 -11.80
CA SER A 736 11.71 15.12 -11.32
C SER A 736 11.99 16.64 -11.41
N TYR A 737 12.98 17.10 -10.63
CA TYR A 737 13.51 18.47 -10.75
C TYR A 737 13.82 18.82 -12.21
N PRO A 738 13.49 20.02 -12.72
CA PRO A 738 13.01 21.21 -11.97
C PRO A 738 11.48 21.33 -11.86
N GLY A 739 10.70 20.46 -12.48
CA GLY A 739 9.25 20.47 -12.38
C GLY A 739 8.80 20.23 -10.94
N GLY A 740 9.25 19.15 -10.34
CA GLY A 740 9.03 18.79 -8.96
C GLY A 740 7.80 17.93 -8.72
N HIS A 741 7.90 17.09 -7.66
CA HIS A 741 6.79 16.31 -7.16
C HIS A 741 5.73 17.22 -6.53
N ARG A 742 4.47 16.83 -6.68
CA ARG A 742 3.32 17.52 -6.09
C ARG A 742 2.26 16.53 -5.64
N ASN A 743 1.80 16.67 -4.43
CA ASN A 743 0.57 16.01 -4.01
C ASN A 743 -0.64 16.77 -4.53
N VAL A 744 -1.52 16.06 -5.20
CA VAL A 744 -2.77 16.56 -5.78
C VAL A 744 -3.92 16.17 -4.88
N MET A 745 -4.87 17.08 -4.65
CA MET A 745 -6.05 16.84 -3.82
C MET A 745 -7.34 17.29 -4.52
N PHE A 746 -8.38 16.47 -4.39
CA PHE A 746 -9.75 16.76 -4.81
C PHE A 746 -10.74 16.48 -3.67
N THR A 747 -11.91 17.14 -3.71
CA THR A 747 -13.01 16.85 -2.79
C THR A 747 -13.94 15.76 -3.30
N ARG A 748 -13.90 15.44 -4.58
CA ARG A 748 -14.81 14.49 -5.25
C ARG A 748 -14.08 13.33 -5.89
N ARG A 749 -14.75 12.19 -5.91
CA ARG A 749 -14.34 10.96 -6.61
C ARG A 749 -14.50 11.06 -8.13
N GLY A 750 -13.86 10.19 -8.86
CA GLY A 750 -14.06 9.98 -10.30
C GLY A 750 -13.14 10.80 -11.20
N ILE A 751 -12.27 11.62 -10.63
CA ILE A 751 -11.26 12.36 -11.41
C ILE A 751 -10.05 11.43 -11.60
N ARG A 752 -9.62 11.27 -12.85
CA ARG A 752 -8.48 10.43 -13.21
C ARG A 752 -7.17 11.19 -13.05
N THR A 753 -6.09 10.48 -12.76
CA THR A 753 -4.74 11.05 -12.68
C THR A 753 -4.30 11.65 -14.02
N LEU A 754 -3.52 12.72 -13.98
CA LEU A 754 -3.05 13.42 -15.18
C LEU A 754 -1.72 12.81 -15.67
N PRO A 755 -1.62 12.31 -16.93
CA PRO A 755 -0.37 11.87 -17.51
C PRO A 755 0.65 13.01 -17.65
N ARG A 756 1.92 12.67 -17.84
CA ARG A 756 2.98 13.66 -18.11
C ARG A 756 2.83 14.28 -19.48
N LEU A 757 3.13 15.59 -19.58
CA LEU A 757 3.44 16.19 -20.87
C LEU A 757 4.89 15.91 -21.21
N VAL A 758 5.14 15.27 -22.34
CA VAL A 758 6.47 14.83 -22.75
C VAL A 758 6.87 15.37 -24.12
N ASP A 759 8.15 15.61 -24.28
CA ASP A 759 8.79 15.99 -25.54
C ASP A 759 10.01 15.13 -25.84
N ALA A 760 10.79 15.47 -26.83
CA ALA A 760 11.99 14.71 -27.22
C ALA A 760 13.07 14.67 -26.11
N ALA A 761 13.06 15.60 -25.17
CA ALA A 761 14.01 15.68 -24.07
C ALA A 761 13.54 14.92 -22.82
N GLY A 762 12.26 14.59 -22.73
CA GLY A 762 11.64 13.92 -21.58
C GLY A 762 10.36 14.61 -21.12
N VAL A 763 10.17 14.81 -19.80
CA VAL A 763 9.04 15.60 -19.30
C VAL A 763 9.26 17.06 -19.71
N SER A 764 8.26 17.64 -20.33
CA SER A 764 8.30 19.00 -20.87
C SER A 764 8.33 20.04 -19.75
N ASP A 765 9.00 21.16 -20.00
CA ASP A 765 8.98 22.33 -19.10
C ASP A 765 7.56 22.93 -18.90
N ASP A 766 6.61 22.63 -19.78
CA ASP A 766 5.21 23.05 -19.65
C ASP A 766 4.33 22.03 -18.89
N ASP A 767 4.87 20.93 -18.39
CA ASP A 767 4.11 19.92 -17.68
C ASP A 767 3.44 20.46 -16.39
N THR A 768 4.15 21.30 -15.64
CA THR A 768 3.60 21.93 -14.44
C THR A 768 2.44 22.89 -14.78
N LYS A 769 2.54 23.64 -15.85
CA LYS A 769 1.46 24.53 -16.31
C LYS A 769 0.23 23.72 -16.77
N MET A 770 0.45 22.58 -17.42
CA MET A 770 -0.62 21.67 -17.77
C MET A 770 -1.32 21.12 -16.52
N LEU A 771 -0.57 20.80 -15.46
CA LEU A 771 -1.16 20.40 -14.18
C LEU A 771 -2.04 21.52 -13.61
N TYR A 772 -1.58 22.77 -13.64
CA TYR A 772 -2.38 23.92 -13.15
C TYR A 772 -3.67 24.11 -13.96
N ASP A 773 -3.62 23.97 -15.29
CA ASP A 773 -4.82 24.03 -16.12
C ASP A 773 -5.81 22.93 -15.75
N TYR A 774 -5.31 21.71 -15.56
CA TYR A 774 -6.12 20.56 -15.13
C TYR A 774 -6.78 20.78 -13.76
N LEU A 775 -6.02 21.28 -12.77
CA LEU A 775 -6.55 21.57 -11.43
C LEU A 775 -7.56 22.72 -11.45
N ASN A 776 -7.31 23.79 -12.21
CA ASN A 776 -8.26 24.88 -12.40
C ASN A 776 -9.56 24.38 -13.04
N ALA A 777 -9.47 23.51 -14.05
CA ALA A 777 -10.64 23.00 -14.76
C ALA A 777 -11.47 22.04 -13.90
N LEU A 778 -10.83 21.25 -13.06
CA LEU A 778 -11.49 20.17 -12.30
C LEU A 778 -11.71 20.50 -10.83
N GLY A 779 -11.25 21.67 -10.36
CA GLY A 779 -11.44 22.13 -8.99
C GLY A 779 -10.54 21.43 -7.97
N GLY A 780 -9.30 21.11 -8.34
CA GLY A 780 -8.30 20.54 -7.46
C GLY A 780 -7.29 21.57 -6.95
N ILE A 781 -6.46 21.15 -6.01
CA ILE A 781 -5.25 21.86 -5.57
C ILE A 781 -4.05 20.93 -5.55
N CYS A 782 -2.85 21.48 -5.47
CA CYS A 782 -1.65 20.71 -5.23
C CYS A 782 -0.72 21.40 -4.23
N ALA A 783 0.23 20.62 -3.71
CA ALA A 783 1.30 21.06 -2.84
C ALA A 783 2.63 20.51 -3.34
N SER A 784 3.60 21.37 -3.62
CA SER A 784 4.98 20.94 -3.85
C SER A 784 5.57 20.35 -2.58
N HIS A 785 6.32 19.27 -2.72
CA HIS A 785 7.03 18.64 -1.61
C HIS A 785 8.47 18.28 -1.98
N THR A 786 9.27 17.87 -1.00
CA THR A 786 10.71 17.59 -1.21
C THR A 786 11.43 18.68 -2.02
N SER A 787 11.00 19.93 -1.84
CA SER A 787 11.23 21.00 -2.80
C SER A 787 12.70 21.29 -3.10
N ALA A 788 13.61 21.10 -2.14
CA ALA A 788 15.04 21.34 -2.30
C ALA A 788 15.86 20.07 -2.62
N THR A 789 15.27 19.09 -3.28
CA THR A 789 15.90 17.80 -3.66
C THR A 789 15.85 17.55 -5.16
N GLY A 790 16.33 16.39 -5.61
CA GLY A 790 16.20 15.93 -7.01
C GLY A 790 14.76 15.69 -7.47
N MET A 791 13.82 15.61 -6.52
CA MET A 791 12.38 15.51 -6.74
C MET A 791 11.66 16.85 -6.56
N GLY A 792 12.38 17.91 -6.24
CA GLY A 792 11.85 19.23 -5.94
C GLY A 792 11.69 20.13 -7.17
N THR A 793 11.48 21.41 -6.89
CA THR A 793 11.24 22.45 -7.90
C THR A 793 12.24 23.60 -7.77
N ASP A 794 12.41 24.40 -8.83
CA ASP A 794 13.18 25.64 -8.80
C ASP A 794 12.28 26.88 -8.74
N TRP A 795 10.99 26.68 -8.49
CA TRP A 795 9.96 27.71 -8.37
C TRP A 795 9.72 28.52 -9.64
N ARG A 796 10.06 27.98 -10.82
CA ARG A 796 9.86 28.67 -12.12
C ARG A 796 8.39 28.90 -12.45
N ASP A 797 7.47 28.10 -11.89
CA ASP A 797 6.04 28.15 -12.10
C ASP A 797 5.30 28.12 -10.76
N ASN A 798 4.24 28.92 -10.62
CA ASN A 798 3.26 28.85 -9.53
C ASN A 798 1.94 29.45 -10.00
N ASP A 799 0.84 28.79 -9.65
CA ASP A 799 -0.51 29.35 -9.73
C ASP A 799 -1.12 29.34 -8.34
N PRO A 800 -1.23 30.49 -7.65
CA PRO A 800 -1.70 30.55 -6.26
C PRO A 800 -3.15 30.09 -6.06
N LYS A 801 -3.93 29.89 -7.13
CA LYS A 801 -5.29 29.37 -7.05
C LYS A 801 -5.30 27.86 -6.82
N VAL A 802 -4.32 27.14 -7.36
CA VAL A 802 -4.25 25.69 -7.35
C VAL A 802 -2.99 25.11 -6.70
N GLU A 803 -1.96 25.93 -6.46
CA GLU A 803 -0.80 25.58 -5.63
C GLU A 803 -0.67 26.58 -4.46
N PRO A 804 -1.63 26.57 -3.51
CA PRO A 804 -1.67 27.54 -2.41
C PRO A 804 -0.75 27.21 -1.24
N ILE A 805 -0.22 26.00 -1.18
CA ILE A 805 0.53 25.45 -0.03
C ILE A 805 1.78 24.71 -0.48
N VAL A 806 2.71 24.55 0.45
CA VAL A 806 3.96 23.79 0.28
C VAL A 806 4.22 22.92 1.51
N GLU A 807 4.80 21.76 1.30
CA GLU A 807 5.34 20.92 2.36
C GLU A 807 6.68 21.50 2.82
N ILE A 808 6.66 22.24 3.94
CA ILE A 808 7.85 22.87 4.50
C ILE A 808 8.76 21.86 5.20
N PHE A 809 8.18 20.76 5.67
CA PHE A 809 8.88 19.68 6.36
C PHE A 809 8.32 18.33 5.95
N GLN A 810 9.22 17.38 5.70
CA GLN A 810 8.88 15.99 5.43
C GLN A 810 9.56 15.08 6.45
N GLY A 811 8.75 14.32 7.18
CA GLY A 811 9.23 13.46 8.28
C GLY A 811 10.21 12.40 7.83
N HIS A 812 9.97 11.79 6.67
CA HIS A 812 10.90 10.81 6.07
C HIS A 812 12.26 11.43 5.69
N ARG A 813 12.35 12.77 5.57
CA ARG A 813 13.55 13.43 5.03
C ARG A 813 14.05 14.58 5.91
N GLN A 814 13.51 15.81 5.76
CA GLN A 814 14.08 17.02 6.34
C GLN A 814 13.16 18.23 6.19
N SER A 815 13.57 19.37 6.77
CA SER A 815 12.97 20.68 6.50
C SER A 815 13.50 21.30 5.21
N TYR A 816 12.65 22.03 4.52
CA TYR A 816 12.94 22.80 3.29
C TYR A 816 12.77 24.30 3.50
N GLU A 817 12.67 24.78 4.72
CA GLU A 817 12.39 26.17 5.06
C GLU A 817 13.41 27.13 4.43
N HIS A 818 14.60 27.18 4.94
CA HIS A 818 15.73 27.95 4.40
C HIS A 818 17.05 27.39 4.91
N PHE A 819 18.15 27.74 4.26
CA PHE A 819 19.47 27.31 4.69
C PHE A 819 19.79 27.82 6.10
N GLY A 820 20.11 26.92 7.01
CA GLY A 820 20.41 27.20 8.41
C GLY A 820 19.22 27.09 9.38
N ALA A 821 18.01 26.86 8.90
CA ALA A 821 16.87 26.55 9.74
C ALA A 821 17.01 25.16 10.42
N PRO A 822 16.25 24.89 11.49
CA PRO A 822 16.25 23.59 12.14
C PRO A 822 15.89 22.45 11.17
N ARG A 823 16.51 21.30 11.35
CA ARG A 823 16.30 20.07 10.55
C ARG A 823 16.50 20.24 9.03
N VAL A 824 17.14 21.32 8.57
CA VAL A 824 17.52 21.52 7.16
C VAL A 824 18.91 20.92 6.91
N ALA A 825 19.07 20.20 5.80
CA ALA A 825 20.36 19.71 5.37
C ALA A 825 21.34 20.90 5.09
N ARG A 826 22.54 20.85 5.63
CA ARG A 826 23.55 21.90 5.52
C ARG A 826 24.50 21.73 4.35
N ARG A 827 24.54 20.50 3.79
CA ARG A 827 25.43 20.10 2.70
C ARG A 827 24.85 18.91 1.94
N PRO A 828 25.29 18.67 0.71
CA PRO A 828 24.75 17.60 -0.15
C PRO A 828 24.73 16.21 0.48
N GLY A 829 25.71 15.89 1.33
CA GLY A 829 25.80 14.57 1.97
C GLY A 829 24.83 14.34 3.12
N GLU A 830 24.14 15.37 3.57
CA GLU A 830 23.10 15.29 4.61
C GLU A 830 21.70 15.26 4.01
N SER A 831 21.52 15.75 2.79
CA SER A 831 20.24 15.79 2.12
C SER A 831 19.79 14.41 1.63
N ILE A 832 18.59 14.02 2.01
CA ILE A 832 17.94 12.78 1.55
C ILE A 832 17.17 13.09 0.27
N GLY A 833 17.52 12.42 -0.84
CA GLY A 833 16.88 12.63 -2.14
C GLY A 833 17.59 13.61 -3.07
N GLY A 834 18.80 14.09 -2.70
CA GLY A 834 19.61 15.01 -3.51
C GLY A 834 19.64 16.44 -2.97
N TRP A 835 20.38 17.31 -3.65
CA TRP A 835 20.65 18.67 -3.19
C TRP A 835 20.33 19.70 -4.27
N LYS A 836 19.29 20.47 -4.07
CA LYS A 836 18.77 21.50 -4.98
C LYS A 836 18.37 22.76 -4.19
N PRO A 837 19.32 23.56 -3.69
CA PRO A 837 19.01 24.67 -2.77
C PRO A 837 18.02 25.71 -3.31
N MET A 838 17.88 25.84 -4.64
CA MET A 838 16.87 26.70 -5.25
C MET A 838 15.44 26.33 -4.83
N GLY A 839 15.20 25.07 -4.49
CA GLY A 839 13.91 24.63 -4.00
C GLY A 839 13.58 25.01 -2.57
N MET A 840 14.45 25.67 -1.80
CA MET A 840 14.11 26.14 -0.45
C MET A 840 12.89 27.07 -0.49
N VAL A 841 12.01 26.97 0.49
CA VAL A 841 10.73 27.70 0.56
C VAL A 841 10.93 29.21 0.60
N TRP A 842 11.99 29.70 1.25
CA TRP A 842 12.29 31.14 1.24
C TRP A 842 12.58 31.65 -0.17
N ASN A 843 13.08 30.84 -1.09
CA ASN A 843 13.24 31.28 -2.48
C ASN A 843 11.87 31.51 -3.15
N ALA A 844 10.88 30.67 -2.90
CA ALA A 844 9.51 30.90 -3.37
C ALA A 844 8.90 32.18 -2.78
N LEU A 845 9.07 32.41 -1.49
CA LEU A 845 8.62 33.65 -0.83
C LEU A 845 9.33 34.88 -1.40
N SER A 846 10.62 34.77 -1.81
CA SER A 846 11.34 35.88 -2.46
C SER A 846 10.78 36.22 -3.84
N MET A 847 10.15 35.25 -4.51
CA MET A 847 9.40 35.45 -5.77
C MET A 847 7.96 35.93 -5.50
N GLN A 848 7.64 36.28 -4.28
CA GLN A 848 6.34 36.73 -3.81
C GLN A 848 5.22 35.70 -3.95
N TYR A 849 5.52 34.41 -3.94
CA TYR A 849 4.52 33.34 -3.92
C TYR A 849 3.77 33.32 -2.60
N ARG A 850 2.47 33.03 -2.69
CA ARG A 850 1.55 32.92 -1.53
C ARG A 850 1.39 31.45 -1.18
N LEU A 851 2.29 30.95 -0.35
CA LEU A 851 2.32 29.54 0.04
C LEU A 851 2.08 29.40 1.55
N GLY A 852 1.01 28.72 1.90
CA GLY A 852 0.79 28.21 3.26
C GLY A 852 1.73 27.02 3.53
N PHE A 853 1.96 26.73 4.80
CA PHE A 853 2.89 25.69 5.22
C PHE A 853 2.13 24.47 5.76
N GLN A 854 2.54 23.30 5.32
CA GLN A 854 2.10 22.03 5.88
C GLN A 854 3.33 21.10 6.07
N ALA A 855 3.20 20.07 6.87
CA ALA A 855 4.19 19.03 7.05
C ALA A 855 3.55 17.66 6.82
N SER A 856 4.32 16.72 6.31
CA SER A 856 3.85 15.37 5.99
C SER A 856 4.93 14.35 6.25
N SER A 857 4.54 13.09 6.43
CA SER A 857 5.50 12.02 6.73
C SER A 857 6.14 11.41 5.50
N ASP A 858 5.46 11.32 4.37
CA ASP A 858 5.85 10.53 3.19
C ASP A 858 5.77 9.02 3.52
N HIS A 859 6.85 8.41 3.90
CA HIS A 859 6.97 7.00 4.25
C HIS A 859 7.05 6.75 5.77
N ILE A 860 7.02 5.49 6.16
CA ILE A 860 7.30 4.95 7.50
C ILE A 860 6.10 5.08 8.44
N SER A 861 5.73 6.29 8.89
CA SER A 861 4.74 6.48 9.93
C SER A 861 4.15 7.88 9.92
N THR A 862 2.86 8.02 10.16
CA THR A 862 2.19 9.32 10.32
C THR A 862 2.50 10.00 11.67
N HIS A 863 3.28 9.38 12.55
CA HIS A 863 3.71 10.00 13.82
C HIS A 863 4.90 10.94 13.68
N ILE A 864 5.50 11.03 12.49
CA ILE A 864 6.70 11.83 12.29
C ILE A 864 6.44 13.25 11.79
N SER A 865 5.23 13.56 11.35
CA SER A 865 4.79 14.94 11.08
C SER A 865 3.31 15.03 10.74
N TYR A 866 2.75 16.24 10.86
CA TYR A 866 1.33 16.49 10.72
C TYR A 866 1.05 17.75 9.91
N ALA A 867 0.05 17.69 9.03
CA ALA A 867 -0.59 18.85 8.43
C ALA A 867 -1.85 19.18 9.23
N VAL A 868 -1.91 20.39 9.79
CA VAL A 868 -3.06 20.84 10.59
C VAL A 868 -3.84 21.87 9.80
N ALA A 869 -5.09 21.53 9.45
CA ALA A 869 -6.03 22.43 8.78
C ALA A 869 -6.88 23.17 9.81
N LEU A 870 -7.05 24.47 9.63
CA LEU A 870 -7.96 25.32 10.40
C LEU A 870 -9.28 25.41 9.65
N ALA A 871 -10.25 24.58 10.01
CA ALA A 871 -11.49 24.41 9.29
C ALA A 871 -12.73 24.62 10.16
N GLU A 872 -13.83 25.09 9.54
CA GLU A 872 -15.09 25.34 10.25
C GLU A 872 -15.78 24.03 10.68
N ASP A 873 -15.64 22.99 9.85
CA ASP A 873 -16.14 21.65 10.13
C ASP A 873 -15.19 20.58 9.53
N ARG A 874 -15.58 19.29 9.63
CA ARG A 874 -14.77 18.14 9.21
C ARG A 874 -15.11 17.59 7.83
N SER A 875 -15.83 18.36 7.00
CA SER A 875 -16.15 17.95 5.64
C SER A 875 -14.91 18.01 4.73
N ARG A 876 -14.93 17.25 3.63
CA ARG A 876 -13.89 17.32 2.61
C ARG A 876 -13.75 18.74 2.06
N GLU A 877 -14.87 19.43 1.87
CA GLU A 877 -14.93 20.80 1.38
C GLU A 877 -14.28 21.79 2.36
N ALA A 878 -14.55 21.67 3.66
CA ALA A 878 -13.99 22.56 4.68
C ALA A 878 -12.46 22.35 4.83
N ILE A 879 -11.98 21.11 4.79
CA ILE A 879 -10.55 20.79 4.81
C ILE A 879 -9.87 21.33 3.55
N PHE A 880 -10.45 21.09 2.38
CA PHE A 880 -9.95 21.59 1.11
C PHE A 880 -9.89 23.13 1.07
N ASP A 881 -10.95 23.80 1.53
CA ASP A 881 -11.03 25.26 1.62
C ASP A 881 -9.98 25.83 2.59
N ALA A 882 -9.72 25.15 3.70
CA ALA A 882 -8.67 25.56 4.64
C ALA A 882 -7.31 25.60 3.92
N PHE A 883 -6.94 24.54 3.19
CA PHE A 883 -5.70 24.52 2.42
C PHE A 883 -5.69 25.55 1.31
N LYS A 884 -6.78 25.71 0.58
CA LYS A 884 -6.90 26.70 -0.49
C LYS A 884 -6.75 28.13 0.03
N LYS A 885 -7.19 28.40 1.24
CA LYS A 885 -7.02 29.68 1.93
C LYS A 885 -5.70 29.78 2.69
N ARG A 886 -4.87 28.73 2.70
CA ARG A 886 -3.62 28.65 3.48
C ARG A 886 -3.84 28.68 5.00
N HIS A 887 -5.06 28.46 5.45
CA HIS A 887 -5.41 28.34 6.88
C HIS A 887 -4.93 27.01 7.40
N CYS A 888 -3.63 26.84 7.50
CA CYS A 888 -2.98 25.60 7.93
C CYS A 888 -1.61 25.90 8.55
N TYR A 889 -1.07 24.88 9.22
CA TYR A 889 0.30 24.88 9.66
C TYR A 889 0.89 23.46 9.64
N GLY A 890 2.22 23.36 9.54
CA GLY A 890 2.93 22.10 9.67
C GLY A 890 3.49 21.91 11.07
N ALA A 891 3.47 20.69 11.57
CA ALA A 891 4.06 20.35 12.87
C ALA A 891 4.69 18.96 12.82
N THR A 892 5.65 18.71 13.71
CA THR A 892 6.27 17.39 13.87
C THR A 892 5.74 16.64 15.09
N ASP A 893 4.91 17.28 15.88
CA ASP A 893 4.21 16.71 17.03
C ASP A 893 2.87 17.42 17.26
N ASN A 894 2.10 17.03 18.27
CA ASN A 894 0.78 17.55 18.61
C ASN A 894 0.84 18.99 19.21
N ILE A 895 1.53 19.88 18.49
CA ILE A 895 1.74 21.28 18.89
C ILE A 895 0.57 22.12 18.40
N ILE A 896 -0.07 22.86 19.31
CA ILE A 896 -1.06 23.87 18.96
C ILE A 896 -0.35 25.18 18.65
N LEU A 897 -0.63 25.74 17.49
CA LEU A 897 -0.11 27.05 17.05
C LEU A 897 -1.26 27.93 16.55
N ASP A 898 -1.48 29.06 17.21
CA ASP A 898 -2.48 30.07 16.88
C ASP A 898 -1.78 31.42 16.69
N VAL A 899 -1.77 31.92 15.46
CA VAL A 899 -1.14 33.20 15.08
C VAL A 899 -2.15 34.07 14.38
N ARG A 900 -2.32 35.30 14.89
CA ARG A 900 -3.32 36.27 14.39
C ARG A 900 -2.76 37.66 14.26
N ALA A 901 -3.34 38.41 13.29
CA ALA A 901 -3.14 39.83 13.12
C ALA A 901 -4.50 40.55 13.16
N GLY A 902 -5.00 40.90 14.37
CA GLY A 902 -6.38 41.33 14.59
C GLY A 902 -7.35 40.19 14.33
N GLU A 903 -8.31 40.40 13.43
CA GLU A 903 -9.27 39.36 12.99
C GLU A 903 -8.71 38.39 11.96
N HIS A 904 -7.52 38.67 11.40
CA HIS A 904 -6.88 37.83 10.39
C HIS A 904 -6.07 36.72 11.03
N MET A 905 -6.10 35.54 10.42
CA MET A 905 -5.34 34.39 10.88
C MET A 905 -4.18 34.05 9.92
N MET A 906 -3.35 33.09 10.30
CA MET A 906 -2.31 32.58 9.42
C MET A 906 -2.89 32.13 8.08
N GLY A 907 -2.23 32.50 6.96
CA GLY A 907 -2.67 32.25 5.59
C GLY A 907 -3.38 33.46 4.93
N ASP A 908 -3.85 34.43 5.71
CA ASP A 908 -4.56 35.60 5.20
C ASP A 908 -3.66 36.63 4.51
N GLU A 909 -4.25 37.40 3.60
CA GLU A 909 -3.65 38.56 2.97
C GLU A 909 -4.59 39.75 3.12
N PHE A 910 -4.10 40.83 3.76
CA PHE A 910 -4.91 42.00 4.03
C PHE A 910 -4.13 43.33 3.96
N THR A 911 -4.82 44.47 4.05
CA THR A 911 -4.22 45.81 4.08
C THR A 911 -4.29 46.39 5.49
N ALA A 912 -3.14 46.75 6.06
CA ALA A 912 -3.06 47.43 7.35
C ALA A 912 -2.87 48.93 7.22
N GLY A 913 -3.64 49.71 7.97
CA GLY A 913 -3.51 51.14 8.06
C GLY A 913 -2.53 51.67 9.14
N GLY A 914 -1.84 50.74 9.83
CA GLY A 914 -0.92 51.02 10.94
C GLY A 914 0.06 49.89 11.21
N PRO A 915 0.82 49.93 12.31
CA PRO A 915 1.75 48.84 12.67
C PRO A 915 1.06 47.51 12.77
N VAL A 916 1.66 46.47 12.22
CA VAL A 916 1.17 45.11 12.32
C VAL A 916 1.37 44.60 13.74
N ARG A 917 0.31 44.07 14.33
CA ARG A 917 0.36 43.45 15.65
C ARG A 917 0.00 41.99 15.54
N LEU A 918 0.91 41.13 15.97
CA LEU A 918 0.69 39.67 15.99
C LEU A 918 0.37 39.23 17.42
N LYS A 919 -0.72 38.49 17.58
CA LYS A 919 -1.00 37.71 18.79
C LYS A 919 -0.58 36.27 18.50
N VAL A 920 0.30 35.74 19.31
CA VAL A 920 0.88 34.40 19.17
C VAL A 920 0.55 33.60 20.42
N LYS A 921 -0.01 32.41 20.23
CA LYS A 921 -0.21 31.41 21.26
C LYS A 921 0.28 30.08 20.78
N ALA A 922 1.17 29.46 21.54
CA ALA A 922 1.65 28.11 21.26
C ALA A 922 1.51 27.23 22.51
N ILE A 923 1.07 25.98 22.30
CA ILE A 923 0.99 24.95 23.34
C ILE A 923 1.70 23.71 22.82
N GLY A 924 2.84 23.40 23.40
CA GLY A 924 3.64 22.23 23.07
C GLY A 924 3.19 20.97 23.81
N THR A 925 3.68 19.86 23.39
CA THR A 925 3.66 18.57 24.10
C THR A 925 4.74 18.52 25.18
N GLY A 926 5.83 19.30 24.97
CA GLY A 926 6.91 19.52 25.90
C GLY A 926 7.25 21.02 26.09
N PRO A 927 8.30 21.34 26.85
CA PRO A 927 8.73 22.73 27.05
C PRO A 927 9.17 23.35 25.71
N ILE A 928 8.62 24.52 25.41
CA ILE A 928 8.98 25.30 24.24
C ILE A 928 10.33 25.96 24.46
N LYS A 929 11.34 25.57 23.72
CA LYS A 929 12.68 26.10 23.73
C LYS A 929 12.71 27.51 23.15
N LYS A 930 12.03 27.73 22.03
CA LYS A 930 12.12 28.95 21.24
C LYS A 930 10.88 29.19 20.42
N VAL A 931 10.47 30.46 20.34
CA VAL A 931 9.48 30.92 19.38
C VAL A 931 10.07 32.09 18.61
N ASP A 932 10.16 31.96 17.29
CA ASP A 932 10.63 32.99 16.38
C ASP A 932 9.47 33.61 15.62
N VAL A 933 9.39 34.94 15.57
CA VAL A 933 8.61 35.70 14.60
C VAL A 933 9.53 36.09 13.45
N ILE A 934 9.18 35.65 12.26
CA ILE A 934 9.97 35.85 11.05
C ILE A 934 9.21 36.78 10.13
N LYS A 935 9.86 37.83 9.66
CA LYS A 935 9.33 38.84 8.75
C LYS A 935 10.31 39.04 7.59
N ASP A 936 9.87 38.86 6.34
CA ASP A 936 10.66 39.21 5.15
C ASP A 936 12.13 38.74 5.23
N PHE A 937 12.34 37.46 5.59
CA PHE A 937 13.65 36.79 5.77
C PHE A 937 14.43 37.21 7.03
N LEU A 938 13.84 37.94 7.96
CA LEU A 938 14.48 38.40 9.19
C LEU A 938 13.79 37.81 10.42
N TYR A 939 14.57 37.38 11.40
CA TYR A 939 14.09 37.03 12.73
C TYR A 939 13.89 38.32 13.51
N VAL A 940 12.66 38.84 13.53
CA VAL A 940 12.35 40.14 14.08
C VAL A 940 12.04 40.11 15.58
N TYR A 941 11.66 38.92 16.08
CA TYR A 941 11.46 38.69 17.50
C TYR A 941 11.72 37.21 17.82
N THR A 942 12.33 36.99 19.00
CA THR A 942 12.59 35.66 19.52
C THR A 942 12.31 35.64 21.00
N THR A 943 11.62 34.62 21.49
CA THR A 943 11.44 34.38 22.92
C THR A 943 11.80 32.95 23.29
N GLU A 944 12.32 32.72 24.47
CA GLU A 944 12.71 31.41 25.00
C GLU A 944 11.94 31.08 26.29
N PRO A 945 10.66 30.70 26.20
CA PRO A 945 9.77 30.60 27.35
C PRO A 945 10.13 29.48 28.33
N ARG A 946 10.71 28.37 27.87
CA ARG A 946 11.05 27.18 28.63
C ARG A 946 9.87 26.56 29.41
N THR A 947 8.66 26.76 28.88
CA THR A 947 7.39 26.22 29.39
C THR A 947 6.62 25.59 28.24
N ALA A 948 5.72 24.67 28.54
CA ALA A 948 4.88 24.01 27.50
C ALA A 948 3.86 24.97 26.85
N LYS A 949 3.62 26.14 27.45
CA LYS A 949 2.66 27.12 26.91
C LYS A 949 3.30 28.51 26.89
N VAL A 950 3.09 29.22 25.79
CA VAL A 950 3.45 30.62 25.64
C VAL A 950 2.34 31.40 24.94
N GLU A 951 2.09 32.61 25.40
CA GLU A 951 1.17 33.56 24.76
C GLU A 951 1.75 34.98 24.88
N PHE A 952 1.85 35.69 23.79
CA PHE A 952 2.36 37.06 23.75
C PHE A 952 1.76 37.84 22.58
N GLU A 953 1.84 39.17 22.70
CA GLU A 953 1.61 40.06 21.56
C GLU A 953 2.94 40.72 21.16
N TRP A 954 3.18 40.79 19.88
CA TRP A 954 4.34 41.48 19.32
C TRP A 954 3.85 42.49 18.27
N GLN A 955 4.43 43.69 18.28
CA GLN A 955 4.10 44.76 17.36
C GLN A 955 5.31 45.10 16.51
N ASP A 956 5.11 45.22 15.21
CA ASP A 956 6.13 45.70 14.28
C ASP A 956 6.34 47.18 14.40
N GLU A 957 7.42 47.58 15.06
CA GLU A 957 7.78 48.98 15.29
C GLU A 957 8.49 49.60 14.08
N GLU A 958 8.81 48.82 13.06
CA GLU A 958 9.55 49.28 11.90
C GLU A 958 8.69 50.18 10.98
N LYS A 959 9.07 51.46 10.84
CA LYS A 959 8.44 52.35 9.86
C LYS A 959 8.91 52.01 8.45
N ARG A 960 8.08 51.31 7.72
CA ARG A 960 8.38 50.96 6.33
C ARG A 960 7.62 51.82 5.32
N PRO A 961 8.16 52.03 4.09
CA PRO A 961 7.38 52.55 2.98
C PRO A 961 6.23 51.59 2.65
N ALA A 962 5.21 52.12 1.94
CA ALA A 962 4.13 51.28 1.43
C ALA A 962 4.69 50.06 0.67
N GLY A 963 4.13 48.91 0.92
CA GLY A 963 4.58 47.66 0.30
C GLY A 963 3.93 46.44 0.92
N LEU A 964 4.35 45.26 0.46
CA LEU A 964 3.94 43.96 0.98
C LEU A 964 5.01 43.41 1.88
N SER A 965 4.61 42.97 3.07
CA SER A 965 5.43 42.18 3.99
C SER A 965 4.71 40.89 4.33
N TRP A 966 5.45 39.86 4.69
CA TRP A 966 4.89 38.62 5.20
C TRP A 966 5.51 38.28 6.56
N TYR A 967 4.68 37.66 7.40
CA TYR A 967 5.05 37.26 8.76
C TYR A 967 4.64 35.82 9.00
N TYR A 968 5.53 35.02 9.58
CA TYR A 968 5.15 33.73 10.12
C TYR A 968 5.84 33.44 11.44
N VAL A 969 5.33 32.44 12.15
CA VAL A 969 5.85 32.02 13.45
C VAL A 969 6.36 30.59 13.35
N ARG A 970 7.55 30.34 13.90
CA ARG A 970 8.09 29.01 14.09
C ARG A 970 8.28 28.74 15.57
N VAL A 971 7.85 27.55 16.00
CA VAL A 971 8.03 27.02 17.35
C VAL A 971 9.05 25.89 17.33
N GLU A 972 9.97 25.87 18.30
CA GLU A 972 10.92 24.78 18.53
C GLU A 972 10.81 24.36 20.00
N GLN A 973 10.58 23.07 20.28
CA GLN A 973 10.57 22.49 21.61
C GLN A 973 11.97 22.06 22.06
N GLU A 974 12.14 21.75 23.35
CA GLU A 974 13.41 21.29 23.91
C GLU A 974 13.84 19.90 23.39
N ASP A 975 12.87 19.04 23.10
CA ASP A 975 13.05 17.73 22.46
C ASP A 975 13.37 17.83 20.96
N GLY A 976 13.28 19.04 20.39
CA GLY A 976 13.55 19.33 18.99
C GLY A 976 12.33 19.25 18.07
N GLU A 977 11.12 19.05 18.62
CA GLU A 977 9.90 19.08 17.83
C GLU A 977 9.55 20.52 17.41
N LEU A 978 8.90 20.67 16.24
CA LEU A 978 8.76 21.93 15.54
C LEU A 978 7.30 22.16 15.08
N ALA A 979 6.94 23.44 14.96
CA ALA A 979 5.74 23.85 14.23
C ALA A 979 6.01 25.12 13.41
N TRP A 980 5.42 25.22 12.22
CA TRP A 980 5.54 26.34 11.28
C TRP A 980 4.16 26.84 10.90
N GLY A 981 3.77 28.03 11.38
CA GLY A 981 2.53 28.68 10.95
C GLY A 981 2.61 29.21 9.52
N SER A 982 1.55 29.12 8.76
CA SER A 982 1.48 29.74 7.43
C SER A 982 1.70 31.25 7.51
N PRO A 983 2.37 31.86 6.52
CA PRO A 983 2.60 33.29 6.51
C PRO A 983 1.29 34.10 6.47
N ILE A 984 1.31 35.29 7.07
CA ILE A 984 0.31 36.33 6.96
C ILE A 984 0.89 37.42 6.08
N TRP A 985 0.23 37.76 4.98
CA TRP A 985 0.67 38.80 4.04
C TRP A 985 -0.03 40.12 4.34
N VAL A 986 0.74 41.17 4.53
CA VAL A 986 0.20 42.50 4.89
C VAL A 986 0.67 43.55 3.94
N HIS A 987 -0.28 44.18 3.26
CA HIS A 987 -0.08 45.39 2.49
C HIS A 987 -0.11 46.64 3.41
N THR A 988 1.00 47.33 3.52
CA THR A 988 1.06 48.61 4.24
C THR A 988 0.84 49.76 3.29
N THR A 989 -0.09 50.68 3.61
CA THR A 989 -0.27 51.90 2.89
C THR A 989 0.71 52.96 3.40
N ALA A 990 1.18 53.89 2.49
CA ALA A 990 1.95 55.01 2.95
C ALA A 990 1.09 55.82 3.94
N GLY A 991 1.51 55.86 5.19
CA GLY A 991 0.81 56.65 6.17
C GLY A 991 0.69 58.09 5.72
N GLY A 992 -0.54 58.55 5.55
CA GLY A 992 -0.80 59.97 5.42
C GLY A 992 -0.25 60.67 6.62
N GLY A 993 0.89 61.36 6.48
CA GLY A 993 1.39 62.22 7.52
C GLY A 993 0.35 63.32 7.85
N GLN A 994 -0.18 63.29 9.05
CA GLN A 994 -0.67 64.48 9.71
C GLN A 994 0.38 64.98 10.70
#